data_092b1a7af96a3e995f1d7b2b2f08d277
#
_entry.id   092b1a7af96a3e995f1d7b2b2f08d277
#
_cell.length_a   1.000
_cell.length_b   1.000
_cell.length_c   1.000
_cell.angle_alpha   90.00
_cell.angle_beta   90.00
_cell.angle_gamma   90.00
#
_symmetry.space_group_name_H-M   'P 1'
#
loop_
_entity.id
_entity.type
_entity.pdbx_description
1 polymer ?
#
loop_
_entity_poly.entity_id
_entity_poly.type
_entity_poly.pdbx_seq_one_letter_code
_entity_poly.pdbx_strand_id
1 'polypeptide(L)'
;MKRIPQAYKLILSRYALSLLMLYITQVVFYLFNTELFHIDGFSSVWKMFCGCTRYALSSLSVFLAPYLLMSLIPLPFKSNKIYKAAENIFFYLANIFMMVVNLIDTGYYRFTFKRLTADITRYLGVGGDFDELIPQFLRDYWHIVLTFIVLLSLFVLLDRLIRRRFSAKEEIHSAKQYATRSMVFVLCVALLIVAQRGGLQTRPLNLMHASMYCETQNTALVLNTPFTLYRTFGKPTLRPKHFFSEKEVKSIYDPHITPQTSTWADTLFASPLQVGKTNVVIIVLESFSAEYLKTYNTTGTTYTPFLDSLAQHSIVFQGLSNGKRSIDGIPAVLSSLPLMMEESYLTSSYGDNKLGSLAADLSKQGYATAFFHGGYNGTMNFDNYVKKVGFEYYYGKDEYNNDKDYDGNWGIYDEPFLQYMVKQLDTISKPFVASLFTLSSHHPYSIPAQHKGKFPKGSMIVHETVGYTDYALKRFFEQASKSDWFSNTLFVITADHSALTSQEEFKTQLGLFKIPMIIYHPSLKHHLVSDMTMQQTDIYPTIADLLHLKNDIFCFGRSVFSPQQHYYMYYTNGEYLLLMDGYLSKYTEGHSLELYFEKEDPGLKNNIAEKYKDTAAKHKRFTEAFIQQYNNNIISNSTHP
;
A
#
# COMPACT_ATOMS: atom_id res chain seq x y z
N MET A 1 -22.38 -29.43 -34.75
CA MET A 1 -21.45 -28.39 -34.31
C MET A 1 -20.57 -27.95 -35.48
N LYS A 2 -20.68 -26.67 -35.93
CA LYS A 2 -19.79 -26.15 -36.98
C LYS A 2 -18.36 -26.18 -36.48
N ARG A 3 -17.42 -26.82 -37.23
CA ARG A 3 -16.01 -26.90 -36.86
C ARG A 3 -15.39 -25.50 -36.80
N ILE A 4 -14.65 -25.18 -35.74
CA ILE A 4 -13.90 -23.94 -35.58
C ILE A 4 -12.97 -23.75 -36.79
N PRO A 5 -12.98 -22.59 -37.47
CA PRO A 5 -12.06 -22.32 -38.61
C PRO A 5 -10.59 -22.49 -38.23
N GLN A 6 -9.77 -22.92 -39.19
CA GLN A 6 -8.34 -23.23 -38.94
C GLN A 6 -7.55 -22.01 -38.45
N ALA A 7 -7.89 -20.81 -38.92
CA ALA A 7 -7.22 -19.59 -38.43
C ALA A 7 -7.44 -19.34 -36.96
N TYR A 8 -8.67 -19.53 -36.44
CA TYR A 8 -8.91 -19.38 -35.00
C TYR A 8 -8.19 -20.48 -34.19
N LYS A 9 -8.03 -21.68 -34.74
CA LYS A 9 -7.24 -22.74 -34.09
C LYS A 9 -5.78 -22.34 -34.00
N LEU A 10 -5.23 -21.75 -35.07
CA LEU A 10 -3.86 -21.22 -35.06
C LEU A 10 -3.69 -20.17 -33.97
N ILE A 11 -4.59 -19.18 -33.90
CA ILE A 11 -4.53 -18.09 -32.92
C ILE A 11 -4.61 -18.66 -31.48
N LEU A 12 -5.59 -19.54 -31.22
CA LEU A 12 -5.76 -20.16 -29.90
C LEU A 12 -4.54 -21.02 -29.51
N SER A 13 -3.98 -21.81 -30.45
CA SER A 13 -2.81 -22.64 -30.17
C SER A 13 -1.56 -21.79 -29.89
N ARG A 14 -1.37 -20.68 -30.61
CA ARG A 14 -0.29 -19.73 -30.35
C ARG A 14 -0.48 -19.02 -29.01
N TYR A 15 -1.71 -18.62 -28.67
CA TYR A 15 -2.01 -18.04 -27.36
C TYR A 15 -1.72 -19.02 -26.22
N ALA A 16 -2.14 -20.29 -26.38
CA ALA A 16 -1.85 -21.34 -25.43
C ALA A 16 -0.34 -21.63 -25.31
N LEU A 17 0.40 -21.58 -26.42
CA LEU A 17 1.87 -21.72 -26.42
C LEU A 17 2.52 -20.58 -25.64
N SER A 18 2.10 -19.33 -25.83
CA SER A 18 2.60 -18.17 -25.08
C SER A 18 2.32 -18.29 -23.58
N LEU A 19 1.12 -18.76 -23.22
CA LEU A 19 0.75 -19.01 -21.83
C LEU A 19 1.65 -20.12 -21.21
N LEU A 20 1.88 -21.19 -21.94
CA LEU A 20 2.77 -22.29 -21.53
C LEU A 20 4.19 -21.77 -21.28
N MET A 21 4.73 -20.92 -22.18
CA MET A 21 6.07 -20.34 -22.00
C MET A 21 6.16 -19.48 -20.75
N LEU A 22 5.12 -18.67 -20.44
CA LEU A 22 5.07 -17.92 -19.19
C LEU A 22 5.07 -18.84 -17.96
N TYR A 23 4.31 -19.93 -17.96
CA TYR A 23 4.35 -20.89 -16.86
C TYR A 23 5.72 -21.56 -16.72
N ILE A 24 6.35 -21.96 -17.82
CA ILE A 24 7.67 -22.58 -17.77
C ILE A 24 8.69 -21.59 -17.18
N THR A 25 8.70 -20.33 -17.63
CA THR A 25 9.61 -19.31 -17.07
C THR A 25 9.31 -19.03 -15.60
N GLN A 26 8.06 -19.14 -15.15
CA GLN A 26 7.70 -19.00 -13.74
C GLN A 26 8.20 -20.20 -12.90
N VAL A 27 8.09 -21.41 -13.45
CA VAL A 27 8.66 -22.61 -12.80
C VAL A 27 10.19 -22.51 -12.73
N VAL A 28 10.85 -22.04 -13.79
CA VAL A 28 12.30 -21.78 -13.80
C VAL A 28 12.66 -20.77 -12.70
N PHE A 29 11.93 -19.68 -12.60
CA PHE A 29 12.12 -18.69 -11.53
C PHE A 29 12.03 -19.33 -10.14
N TYR A 30 11.03 -20.16 -9.89
CA TYR A 30 10.90 -20.90 -8.63
C TYR A 30 12.07 -21.83 -8.37
N LEU A 31 12.44 -22.66 -9.36
CA LEU A 31 13.52 -23.65 -9.21
C LEU A 31 14.88 -23.02 -8.89
N PHE A 32 15.16 -21.84 -9.42
CA PHE A 32 16.40 -21.11 -9.14
C PHE A 32 16.37 -20.37 -7.78
N ASN A 33 15.20 -20.18 -7.17
CA ASN A 33 15.03 -19.40 -5.96
C ASN A 33 14.29 -20.18 -4.86
N THR A 34 14.30 -21.50 -4.87
CA THR A 34 13.55 -22.36 -3.93
C THR A 34 13.81 -22.03 -2.47
N GLU A 35 15.04 -21.65 -2.13
CA GLU A 35 15.46 -21.29 -0.77
C GLU A 35 14.71 -20.06 -0.18
N LEU A 36 14.16 -19.22 -1.06
CA LEU A 36 13.50 -17.97 -0.70
C LEU A 36 11.98 -18.11 -0.54
N PHE A 37 11.43 -19.28 -0.84
CA PHE A 37 10.00 -19.52 -0.86
C PHE A 37 9.60 -20.69 0.01
N HIS A 38 8.49 -20.55 0.72
CA HIS A 38 7.91 -21.62 1.51
C HIS A 38 6.50 -21.93 0.99
N ILE A 39 6.27 -23.18 0.58
CA ILE A 39 4.99 -23.58 -0.03
C ILE A 39 4.38 -24.71 0.78
N ASP A 40 3.24 -24.44 1.40
CA ASP A 40 2.51 -25.38 2.25
C ASP A 40 1.38 -26.07 1.48
N GLY A 41 1.63 -27.33 1.11
CA GLY A 41 0.60 -28.22 0.63
C GLY A 41 -0.04 -27.88 -0.73
N PHE A 42 -0.87 -28.78 -1.20
CA PHE A 42 -1.49 -28.70 -2.54
C PHE A 42 -2.48 -27.53 -2.67
N SER A 43 -3.22 -27.19 -1.62
CA SER A 43 -4.19 -26.09 -1.65
C SER A 43 -3.53 -24.73 -1.93
N SER A 44 -2.37 -24.49 -1.30
CA SER A 44 -1.55 -23.28 -1.53
C SER A 44 -1.05 -23.23 -2.98
N VAL A 45 -0.51 -24.32 -3.50
CA VAL A 45 -0.08 -24.41 -4.91
C VAL A 45 -1.22 -24.11 -5.87
N TRP A 46 -2.41 -24.63 -5.61
CA TRP A 46 -3.59 -24.40 -6.47
C TRP A 46 -4.01 -22.93 -6.46
N LYS A 47 -4.08 -22.29 -5.28
CA LYS A 47 -4.37 -20.86 -5.19
C LYS A 47 -3.35 -20.02 -5.95
N MET A 48 -2.06 -20.30 -5.75
CA MET A 48 -0.98 -19.60 -6.48
C MET A 48 -1.11 -19.82 -7.99
N PHE A 49 -1.41 -21.02 -8.46
CA PHE A 49 -1.63 -21.31 -9.88
C PHE A 49 -2.78 -20.47 -10.46
N CYS A 50 -3.90 -20.34 -9.74
CA CYS A 50 -5.00 -19.47 -10.16
C CYS A 50 -4.55 -18.00 -10.27
N GLY A 51 -3.75 -17.52 -9.30
CA GLY A 51 -3.14 -16.21 -9.35
C GLY A 51 -2.20 -16.04 -10.53
N CYS A 52 -1.22 -16.94 -10.71
CA CYS A 52 -0.30 -16.95 -11.85
C CYS A 52 -1.06 -16.88 -13.18
N THR A 53 -2.15 -17.64 -13.32
CA THR A 53 -2.98 -17.62 -14.52
C THR A 53 -3.57 -16.25 -14.76
N ARG A 54 -4.13 -15.61 -13.73
CA ARG A 54 -4.73 -14.27 -13.83
C ARG A 54 -3.72 -13.21 -14.26
N TYR A 55 -2.52 -13.22 -13.67
CA TYR A 55 -1.43 -12.32 -14.04
C TYR A 55 -0.86 -12.62 -15.44
N ALA A 56 -0.73 -13.89 -15.81
CA ALA A 56 -0.27 -14.30 -17.14
C ALA A 56 -1.26 -13.85 -18.22
N LEU A 57 -2.56 -14.04 -18.03
CA LEU A 57 -3.60 -13.59 -18.96
C LEU A 57 -3.58 -12.07 -19.13
N SER A 58 -3.36 -11.33 -18.05
CA SER A 58 -3.22 -9.86 -18.09
C SER A 58 -1.99 -9.45 -18.91
N SER A 59 -0.84 -10.07 -18.71
CA SER A 59 0.39 -9.81 -19.47
C SER A 59 0.23 -10.14 -20.95
N LEU A 60 -0.31 -11.31 -21.27
CA LEU A 60 -0.56 -11.74 -22.65
C LEU A 60 -1.51 -10.79 -23.37
N SER A 61 -2.51 -10.26 -22.68
CA SER A 61 -3.47 -9.30 -23.26
C SER A 61 -2.83 -7.98 -23.66
N VAL A 62 -1.71 -7.60 -23.03
CA VAL A 62 -0.96 -6.39 -23.38
C VAL A 62 0.07 -6.69 -24.47
N PHE A 63 0.96 -7.65 -24.23
CA PHE A 63 2.11 -7.87 -25.10
C PHE A 63 1.76 -8.57 -26.42
N LEU A 64 0.76 -9.46 -26.42
CA LEU A 64 0.25 -10.07 -27.64
C LEU A 64 -0.82 -9.24 -28.35
N ALA A 65 -1.27 -8.10 -27.78
CA ALA A 65 -2.32 -7.30 -28.40
C ALA A 65 -2.04 -6.97 -29.88
N PRO A 66 -0.84 -6.49 -30.30
CA PRO A 66 -0.58 -6.22 -31.71
C PRO A 66 -0.77 -7.45 -32.60
N TYR A 67 -0.24 -8.60 -32.19
CA TYR A 67 -0.44 -9.86 -32.91
C TYR A 67 -1.92 -10.27 -32.97
N LEU A 68 -2.63 -10.25 -31.84
CA LEU A 68 -4.02 -10.67 -31.77
C LEU A 68 -4.95 -9.75 -32.56
N LEU A 69 -4.74 -8.42 -32.49
CA LEU A 69 -5.50 -7.46 -33.28
C LEU A 69 -5.27 -7.67 -34.77
N MET A 70 -4.02 -7.81 -35.20
CA MET A 70 -3.70 -8.11 -36.61
C MET A 70 -4.32 -9.44 -37.07
N SER A 71 -4.25 -10.48 -36.23
CA SER A 71 -4.78 -11.79 -36.57
C SER A 71 -6.31 -11.86 -36.60
N LEU A 72 -7.01 -11.04 -35.83
CA LEU A 72 -8.47 -11.08 -35.71
C LEU A 72 -9.20 -10.06 -36.60
N ILE A 73 -8.60 -8.90 -36.88
CA ILE A 73 -9.23 -7.84 -37.69
C ILE A 73 -9.62 -8.38 -39.08
N PRO A 74 -10.86 -8.20 -39.54
CA PRO A 74 -11.32 -8.76 -40.83
C PRO A 74 -10.92 -7.90 -42.02
N LEU A 75 -9.61 -7.88 -42.37
CA LEU A 75 -9.10 -7.13 -43.52
C LEU A 75 -8.97 -8.00 -44.78
N PRO A 76 -9.26 -7.47 -45.96
CA PRO A 76 -9.20 -8.24 -47.20
C PRO A 76 -7.75 -8.62 -47.62
N PHE A 77 -6.76 -7.86 -47.20
CA PHE A 77 -5.33 -8.07 -47.57
C PHE A 77 -4.53 -8.93 -46.57
N LYS A 78 -5.17 -9.61 -45.63
CA LYS A 78 -4.51 -10.50 -44.63
C LYS A 78 -3.72 -11.65 -45.24
N SER A 79 -4.02 -12.06 -46.45
CA SER A 79 -3.28 -13.09 -47.19
C SER A 79 -1.95 -12.61 -47.75
N ASN A 80 -1.70 -11.28 -47.72
CA ASN A 80 -0.44 -10.68 -48.18
C ASN A 80 0.74 -11.20 -47.35
N LYS A 81 1.86 -11.54 -48.04
CA LYS A 81 3.07 -12.07 -47.42
C LYS A 81 3.68 -11.07 -46.41
N ILE A 82 3.66 -9.77 -46.72
CA ILE A 82 4.18 -8.71 -45.84
C ILE A 82 3.36 -8.64 -44.56
N TYR A 83 2.03 -8.66 -44.69
CA TYR A 83 1.14 -8.65 -43.53
C TYR A 83 1.38 -9.85 -42.59
N LYS A 84 1.49 -11.06 -43.16
CA LYS A 84 1.80 -12.27 -42.40
C LYS A 84 3.21 -12.25 -41.79
N ALA A 85 4.17 -11.65 -42.46
CA ALA A 85 5.50 -11.46 -41.90
C ALA A 85 5.45 -10.53 -40.67
N ALA A 86 4.76 -9.39 -40.79
CA ALA A 86 4.57 -8.46 -39.67
C ALA A 86 3.83 -9.11 -38.48
N GLU A 87 2.75 -9.85 -38.75
CA GLU A 87 2.01 -10.63 -37.75
C GLU A 87 2.93 -11.61 -36.99
N ASN A 88 3.79 -12.35 -37.71
CA ASN A 88 4.75 -13.24 -37.09
C ASN A 88 5.82 -12.48 -36.30
N ILE A 89 6.32 -11.36 -36.81
CA ILE A 89 7.31 -10.54 -36.11
C ILE A 89 6.75 -10.09 -34.75
N PHE A 90 5.55 -9.54 -34.71
CA PHE A 90 4.91 -9.15 -33.43
C PHE A 90 4.74 -10.33 -32.48
N PHE A 91 4.34 -11.49 -32.99
CA PHE A 91 4.21 -12.70 -32.17
C PHE A 91 5.54 -13.12 -31.55
N TYR A 92 6.62 -13.18 -32.36
CA TYR A 92 7.93 -13.58 -31.86
C TYR A 92 8.53 -12.53 -30.92
N LEU A 93 8.49 -11.25 -31.27
CA LEU A 93 9.03 -10.18 -30.43
C LEU A 93 8.37 -10.15 -29.05
N ALA A 94 7.04 -10.26 -28.97
CA ALA A 94 6.32 -10.26 -27.71
C ALA A 94 6.75 -11.45 -26.82
N ASN A 95 6.82 -12.66 -27.39
CA ASN A 95 7.19 -13.85 -26.61
C ASN A 95 8.66 -13.84 -26.19
N ILE A 96 9.57 -13.42 -27.09
CA ILE A 96 11.00 -13.29 -26.75
C ILE A 96 11.16 -12.28 -25.62
N PHE A 97 10.52 -11.11 -25.72
CA PHE A 97 10.57 -10.09 -24.66
C PHE A 97 10.07 -10.65 -23.33
N MET A 98 8.89 -11.27 -23.30
CA MET A 98 8.33 -11.82 -22.06
C MET A 98 9.21 -12.91 -21.44
N MET A 99 9.83 -13.80 -22.25
CA MET A 99 10.76 -14.81 -21.76
C MET A 99 12.04 -14.18 -21.21
N VAL A 100 12.64 -13.23 -21.94
CA VAL A 100 13.88 -12.56 -21.54
C VAL A 100 13.72 -11.88 -20.19
N VAL A 101 12.68 -11.04 -20.02
CA VAL A 101 12.51 -10.27 -18.78
C VAL A 101 12.19 -11.18 -17.58
N ASN A 102 11.42 -12.27 -17.76
CA ASN A 102 11.20 -13.23 -16.69
C ASN A 102 12.48 -13.99 -16.28
N LEU A 103 13.33 -14.31 -17.24
CA LEU A 103 14.58 -15.04 -16.97
C LEU A 103 15.65 -14.12 -16.35
N ILE A 104 15.76 -12.86 -16.80
CA ILE A 104 16.63 -11.87 -16.14
C ILE A 104 16.24 -11.72 -14.68
N ASP A 105 14.95 -11.67 -14.41
CA ASP A 105 14.41 -11.52 -13.07
C ASP A 105 14.74 -12.69 -12.14
N THR A 106 15.02 -13.86 -12.69
CA THR A 106 15.47 -15.04 -11.94
C THR A 106 16.76 -14.78 -11.15
N GLY A 107 17.70 -14.05 -11.75
CA GLY A 107 18.91 -13.60 -11.05
C GLY A 107 18.70 -12.32 -10.24
N TYR A 108 17.99 -11.34 -10.80
CA TYR A 108 17.74 -10.03 -10.17
C TYR A 108 17.02 -10.15 -8.82
N TYR A 109 16.07 -11.08 -8.69
CA TYR A 109 15.29 -11.31 -7.48
C TYR A 109 16.15 -11.67 -6.26
N ARG A 110 17.26 -12.37 -6.44
CA ARG A 110 18.18 -12.73 -5.33
C ARG A 110 18.84 -11.54 -4.65
N PHE A 111 18.93 -10.41 -5.35
CA PHE A 111 19.52 -9.18 -4.81
C PHE A 111 18.49 -8.22 -4.23
N THR A 112 17.28 -8.23 -4.78
CA THR A 112 16.28 -7.20 -4.46
C THR A 112 15.07 -7.73 -3.71
N PHE A 113 14.91 -9.07 -3.66
CA PHE A 113 13.73 -9.74 -3.13
C PHE A 113 12.40 -9.19 -3.67
N LYS A 114 12.45 -8.61 -4.86
CA LYS A 114 11.35 -7.93 -5.56
C LYS A 114 11.40 -8.28 -7.03
N ARG A 115 10.22 -8.47 -7.65
CA ARG A 115 10.12 -8.60 -9.11
C ARG A 115 10.58 -7.33 -9.80
N LEU A 116 11.24 -7.47 -10.93
CA LEU A 116 11.71 -6.37 -11.76
C LEU A 116 10.54 -5.44 -12.14
N THR A 117 10.71 -4.16 -11.91
CA THR A 117 9.75 -3.09 -12.22
C THR A 117 10.38 -2.08 -13.19
N ALA A 118 9.55 -1.21 -13.79
CA ALA A 118 10.02 -0.30 -14.85
C ALA A 118 11.02 0.76 -14.38
N ASP A 119 11.23 0.93 -13.08
CA ASP A 119 12.28 1.78 -12.52
C ASP A 119 13.69 1.34 -12.94
N ILE A 120 13.90 0.06 -13.27
CA ILE A 120 15.18 -0.43 -13.82
C ILE A 120 15.65 0.39 -15.04
N THR A 121 14.72 0.91 -15.86
CA THR A 121 15.06 1.68 -17.05
C THR A 121 15.84 2.96 -16.74
N ARG A 122 15.80 3.45 -15.50
CA ARG A 122 16.57 4.62 -15.05
C ARG A 122 18.04 4.30 -14.81
N TYR A 123 18.35 3.05 -14.53
CA TYR A 123 19.72 2.58 -14.32
C TYR A 123 20.39 2.20 -15.65
N LEU A 124 19.61 1.88 -16.68
CA LEU A 124 20.10 1.45 -17.99
C LEU A 124 20.73 2.59 -18.85
N GLY A 125 20.77 3.82 -18.35
CA GLY A 125 21.26 4.96 -19.13
C GLY A 125 22.17 5.92 -18.37
N VAL A 126 22.54 5.62 -17.13
CA VAL A 126 23.32 6.53 -16.28
C VAL A 126 24.66 5.88 -15.92
N GLY A 127 25.76 6.44 -16.48
CA GLY A 127 27.14 6.00 -16.21
C GLY A 127 27.55 4.75 -17.00
N GLY A 128 28.71 4.76 -17.64
CA GLY A 128 29.23 3.67 -18.48
C GLY A 128 29.41 2.29 -17.85
N ASP A 129 29.05 2.14 -16.58
CA ASP A 129 29.22 0.91 -15.78
C ASP A 129 28.39 -0.26 -16.31
N PHE A 130 27.26 0.01 -17.00
CA PHE A 130 26.39 -1.06 -17.48
C PHE A 130 27.04 -1.87 -18.62
N ASP A 131 27.79 -1.21 -19.49
CA ASP A 131 28.47 -1.87 -20.60
C ASP A 131 29.62 -2.77 -20.12
N GLU A 132 30.26 -2.43 -19.00
CA GLU A 132 31.31 -3.22 -18.36
C GLU A 132 30.73 -4.42 -17.57
N LEU A 133 29.54 -4.26 -17.00
CA LEU A 133 28.88 -5.30 -16.19
C LEU A 133 28.21 -6.39 -17.03
N ILE A 134 27.74 -6.09 -18.25
CA ILE A 134 27.07 -7.08 -19.13
C ILE A 134 27.94 -8.33 -19.37
N PRO A 135 29.22 -8.24 -19.75
CA PRO A 135 30.06 -9.43 -19.96
C PRO A 135 30.23 -10.27 -18.69
N GLN A 136 30.32 -9.61 -17.53
CA GLN A 136 30.42 -10.29 -16.24
C GLN A 136 29.08 -11.01 -15.91
N PHE A 137 27.94 -10.34 -16.08
CA PHE A 137 26.64 -10.97 -15.88
C PHE A 137 26.42 -12.17 -16.81
N LEU A 138 26.79 -12.09 -18.06
CA LEU A 138 26.69 -13.21 -19.00
C LEU A 138 27.56 -14.39 -18.58
N ARG A 139 28.72 -14.13 -17.98
CA ARG A 139 29.62 -15.17 -17.46
C ARG A 139 29.07 -15.80 -16.18
N ASP A 140 28.62 -14.98 -15.23
CA ASP A 140 28.15 -15.44 -13.92
C ASP A 140 26.81 -16.17 -14.01
N TYR A 141 25.94 -15.71 -14.93
CA TYR A 141 24.60 -16.26 -15.17
C TYR A 141 24.47 -17.04 -16.50
N TRP A 142 25.56 -17.66 -17.00
CA TRP A 142 25.55 -18.43 -18.25
C TRP A 142 24.44 -19.50 -18.31
N HIS A 143 24.09 -20.07 -17.17
CA HIS A 143 23.02 -21.08 -17.05
C HIS A 143 21.63 -20.49 -17.35
N ILE A 144 21.38 -19.20 -17.04
CA ILE A 144 20.15 -18.50 -17.41
C ILE A 144 20.13 -18.26 -18.93
N VAL A 145 21.28 -17.87 -19.51
CA VAL A 145 21.42 -17.71 -20.98
C VAL A 145 21.17 -19.03 -21.69
N LEU A 146 21.76 -20.13 -21.20
CA LEU A 146 21.52 -21.47 -21.75
C LEU A 146 20.03 -21.84 -21.66
N THR A 147 19.41 -21.62 -20.53
CA THR A 147 17.97 -21.85 -20.32
C THR A 147 17.14 -21.06 -21.33
N PHE A 148 17.47 -19.78 -21.56
CA PHE A 148 16.80 -18.98 -22.59
C PHE A 148 16.94 -19.59 -23.99
N ILE A 149 18.15 -20.03 -24.40
CA ILE A 149 18.39 -20.64 -25.70
C ILE A 149 17.56 -21.93 -25.86
N VAL A 150 17.49 -22.76 -24.84
CA VAL A 150 16.71 -24.00 -24.86
C VAL A 150 15.22 -23.69 -24.97
N LEU A 151 14.68 -22.74 -24.16
CA LEU A 151 13.28 -22.38 -24.20
C LEU A 151 12.89 -21.69 -25.51
N LEU A 152 13.75 -20.85 -26.07
CA LEU A 152 13.53 -20.21 -27.37
C LEU A 152 13.51 -21.27 -28.49
N SER A 153 14.43 -22.24 -28.46
CA SER A 153 14.46 -23.33 -29.43
C SER A 153 13.19 -24.18 -29.36
N LEU A 154 12.75 -24.52 -28.15
CA LEU A 154 11.49 -25.24 -27.91
C LEU A 154 10.29 -24.46 -28.40
N PHE A 155 10.22 -23.16 -28.08
CA PHE A 155 9.15 -22.25 -28.54
C PHE A 155 9.04 -22.22 -30.07
N VAL A 156 10.20 -22.04 -30.76
CA VAL A 156 10.25 -22.00 -32.23
C VAL A 156 9.83 -23.34 -32.84
N LEU A 157 10.27 -24.45 -32.24
CA LEU A 157 9.89 -25.80 -32.69
C LEU A 157 8.39 -26.01 -32.58
N LEU A 158 7.79 -25.71 -31.41
CA LEU A 158 6.36 -25.87 -31.16
C LEU A 158 5.53 -24.94 -32.06
N ASP A 159 5.94 -23.69 -32.27
CA ASP A 159 5.25 -22.78 -33.20
C ASP A 159 5.30 -23.30 -34.64
N ARG A 160 6.45 -23.87 -35.08
CA ARG A 160 6.56 -24.49 -36.41
C ARG A 160 5.60 -25.67 -36.56
N LEU A 161 5.46 -26.52 -35.54
CA LEU A 161 4.53 -27.65 -35.54
C LEU A 161 3.06 -27.15 -35.58
N ILE A 162 2.72 -26.14 -34.78
CA ILE A 162 1.38 -25.52 -34.78
C ILE A 162 1.05 -24.95 -36.17
N ARG A 163 1.97 -24.21 -36.78
CA ARG A 163 1.76 -23.63 -38.11
C ARG A 163 1.64 -24.68 -39.20
N ARG A 164 2.39 -25.79 -39.14
CA ARG A 164 2.24 -26.91 -40.07
C ARG A 164 0.85 -27.55 -39.98
N ARG A 165 0.30 -27.64 -38.76
CA ARG A 165 -1.00 -28.29 -38.51
C ARG A 165 -2.20 -27.41 -38.86
N PHE A 166 -2.08 -26.08 -38.68
CA PHE A 166 -3.21 -25.16 -38.77
C PHE A 166 -3.04 -24.08 -39.86
N SER A 167 -2.11 -24.26 -40.80
CA SER A 167 -1.95 -23.33 -41.94
C SER A 167 -3.14 -23.42 -42.89
N ALA A 168 -3.86 -22.32 -43.06
CA ALA A 168 -4.93 -22.21 -44.06
C ALA A 168 -4.91 -20.82 -44.69
N LYS A 169 -5.14 -20.77 -46.01
CA LYS A 169 -5.51 -19.52 -46.69
C LYS A 169 -6.96 -19.21 -46.32
N GLU A 170 -7.16 -18.07 -45.68
CA GLU A 170 -8.52 -17.60 -45.41
C GLU A 170 -8.86 -16.42 -46.31
N GLU A 171 -9.84 -16.63 -47.16
CA GLU A 171 -10.46 -15.57 -47.96
C GLU A 171 -11.87 -15.30 -47.44
N ILE A 172 -12.27 -14.02 -47.44
CA ILE A 172 -13.64 -13.63 -47.08
C ILE A 172 -14.43 -13.52 -48.37
N HIS A 173 -15.40 -14.40 -48.53
CA HIS A 173 -16.19 -14.50 -49.76
C HIS A 173 -17.59 -13.90 -49.67
N SER A 174 -18.06 -13.47 -48.50
CA SER A 174 -19.40 -12.90 -48.34
C SER A 174 -19.51 -11.84 -47.26
N ALA A 175 -20.47 -10.92 -47.42
CA ALA A 175 -20.80 -9.89 -46.43
C ALA A 175 -21.17 -10.51 -45.06
N LYS A 176 -21.83 -11.68 -45.05
CA LYS A 176 -22.18 -12.40 -43.82
C LYS A 176 -20.96 -12.92 -43.09
N GLN A 177 -19.94 -13.42 -43.82
CA GLN A 177 -18.67 -13.83 -43.19
C GLN A 177 -17.92 -12.63 -42.66
N TYR A 178 -17.92 -11.50 -43.34
CA TYR A 178 -17.32 -10.25 -42.88
C TYR A 178 -17.98 -9.78 -41.58
N ALA A 179 -19.30 -9.69 -41.54
CA ALA A 179 -20.05 -9.30 -40.35
C ALA A 179 -19.78 -10.22 -39.14
N THR A 180 -19.77 -11.57 -39.37
CA THR A 180 -19.46 -12.52 -38.29
C THR A 180 -18.04 -12.35 -37.76
N ARG A 181 -17.06 -12.14 -38.64
CA ARG A 181 -15.67 -11.93 -38.23
C ARG A 181 -15.47 -10.59 -37.48
N SER A 182 -16.20 -9.54 -37.92
CA SER A 182 -16.21 -8.26 -37.21
C SER A 182 -16.80 -8.40 -35.80
N MET A 183 -17.87 -9.14 -35.65
CA MET A 183 -18.48 -9.42 -34.34
C MET A 183 -17.51 -10.21 -33.44
N VAL A 184 -16.85 -11.25 -33.98
CA VAL A 184 -15.81 -12.01 -33.24
C VAL A 184 -14.64 -11.10 -32.85
N PHE A 185 -14.19 -10.23 -33.73
CA PHE A 185 -13.13 -9.25 -33.44
C PHE A 185 -13.52 -8.35 -32.27
N VAL A 186 -14.70 -7.73 -32.31
CA VAL A 186 -15.18 -6.86 -31.21
C VAL A 186 -15.28 -7.63 -29.89
N LEU A 187 -15.81 -8.86 -29.91
CA LEU A 187 -15.90 -9.71 -28.73
C LEU A 187 -14.49 -10.04 -28.18
N CYS A 188 -13.54 -10.40 -29.04
CA CYS A 188 -12.17 -10.68 -28.64
C CYS A 188 -11.47 -9.44 -28.06
N VAL A 189 -11.68 -8.24 -28.64
CA VAL A 189 -11.16 -6.99 -28.07
C VAL A 189 -11.73 -6.73 -26.68
N ALA A 190 -13.04 -6.91 -26.49
CA ALA A 190 -13.67 -6.79 -25.19
C ALA A 190 -13.08 -7.79 -24.16
N LEU A 191 -12.86 -9.04 -24.56
CA LEU A 191 -12.22 -10.05 -23.71
C LEU A 191 -10.78 -9.71 -23.38
N LEU A 192 -10.01 -9.14 -24.32
CA LEU A 192 -8.64 -8.67 -24.07
C LEU A 192 -8.61 -7.54 -23.04
N ILE A 193 -9.57 -6.59 -23.13
CA ILE A 193 -9.67 -5.50 -22.13
C ILE A 193 -9.99 -6.07 -20.74
N VAL A 194 -10.93 -7.01 -20.66
CA VAL A 194 -11.26 -7.66 -19.37
C VAL A 194 -10.06 -8.44 -18.83
N ALA A 195 -9.34 -9.18 -19.67
CA ALA A 195 -8.16 -9.92 -19.27
C ALA A 195 -7.01 -8.98 -18.84
N GLN A 196 -6.77 -7.87 -19.55
CA GLN A 196 -5.81 -6.84 -19.16
C GLN A 196 -6.13 -6.26 -17.79
N ARG A 197 -7.40 -5.98 -17.51
CA ARG A 197 -7.85 -5.52 -16.18
C ARG A 197 -7.73 -6.60 -15.11
N GLY A 198 -7.53 -7.85 -15.49
CA GLY A 198 -7.51 -9.02 -14.61
C GLY A 198 -8.90 -9.48 -14.17
N GLY A 199 -9.98 -9.02 -14.83
CA GLY A 199 -11.36 -9.39 -14.54
C GLY A 199 -12.33 -8.21 -14.59
N LEU A 200 -13.54 -8.41 -14.09
CA LEU A 200 -14.64 -7.43 -14.09
C LEU A 200 -14.70 -6.55 -12.82
N GLN A 201 -13.77 -6.73 -11.88
CA GLN A 201 -13.70 -5.93 -10.65
C GLN A 201 -13.57 -4.43 -10.95
N THR A 202 -13.98 -3.59 -10.00
CA THR A 202 -14.02 -2.13 -10.12
C THR A 202 -12.63 -1.54 -10.40
N ARG A 203 -11.57 -2.04 -9.74
CA ARG A 203 -10.19 -1.58 -9.91
C ARG A 203 -9.38 -2.59 -10.72
N PRO A 204 -8.53 -2.13 -11.65
CA PRO A 204 -7.64 -3.01 -12.39
C PRO A 204 -6.68 -3.77 -11.47
N LEU A 205 -6.28 -4.98 -11.88
CA LEU A 205 -5.27 -5.79 -11.23
C LEU A 205 -3.98 -4.97 -11.02
N ASN A 206 -3.40 -5.01 -9.82
CA ASN A 206 -2.11 -4.42 -9.48
C ASN A 206 -1.19 -5.43 -8.78
N LEU A 207 0.02 -5.02 -8.38
CA LEU A 207 1.01 -5.90 -7.78
C LEU A 207 0.51 -6.50 -6.45
N MET A 208 -0.11 -5.67 -5.60
CA MET A 208 -0.55 -6.08 -4.26
C MET A 208 -1.62 -7.18 -4.25
N HIS A 209 -2.44 -7.27 -5.30
CA HIS A 209 -3.43 -8.35 -5.39
C HIS A 209 -2.82 -9.77 -5.42
N ALA A 210 -1.49 -9.90 -5.58
CA ALA A 210 -0.81 -11.20 -5.50
C ALA A 210 -0.99 -11.84 -4.10
N SER A 211 -1.06 -11.04 -3.04
CA SER A 211 -1.29 -11.51 -1.67
C SER A 211 -2.65 -12.20 -1.44
N MET A 212 -3.62 -12.02 -2.36
CA MET A 212 -4.89 -12.78 -2.32
C MET A 212 -4.70 -14.29 -2.58
N TYR A 213 -3.60 -14.68 -3.23
CA TYR A 213 -3.37 -16.05 -3.71
C TYR A 213 -2.33 -16.80 -2.90
N CYS A 214 -1.55 -16.12 -2.07
CA CYS A 214 -0.46 -16.70 -1.30
C CYS A 214 -0.08 -15.79 -0.13
N GLU A 215 0.75 -16.30 0.75
CA GLU A 215 1.42 -15.51 1.77
C GLU A 215 2.37 -14.48 1.16
N THR A 216 2.62 -13.40 1.88
CA THR A 216 3.38 -12.25 1.42
C THR A 216 4.76 -12.62 0.87
N GLN A 217 5.46 -13.55 1.52
CA GLN A 217 6.76 -14.05 1.07
C GLN A 217 6.72 -14.76 -0.30
N ASN A 218 5.57 -15.26 -0.72
CA ASN A 218 5.37 -16.01 -1.96
C ASN A 218 4.78 -15.17 -3.11
N THR A 219 4.49 -13.87 -2.88
CA THR A 219 3.83 -13.01 -3.89
C THR A 219 4.58 -12.95 -5.21
N ALA A 220 5.92 -12.97 -5.16
CA ALA A 220 6.77 -13.01 -6.35
C ALA A 220 6.55 -14.26 -7.22
N LEU A 221 6.09 -15.38 -6.66
CA LEU A 221 5.75 -16.58 -7.44
C LEU A 221 4.44 -16.40 -8.22
N VAL A 222 3.53 -15.57 -7.75
CA VAL A 222 2.26 -15.27 -8.40
C VAL A 222 2.42 -14.21 -9.48
N LEU A 223 3.25 -13.20 -9.23
CA LEU A 223 3.59 -12.15 -10.19
C LEU A 223 4.46 -12.68 -11.33
N ASN A 224 4.38 -12.07 -12.50
CA ASN A 224 5.35 -12.24 -13.58
C ASN A 224 5.92 -10.88 -14.01
N THR A 225 7.16 -10.90 -14.48
CA THR A 225 7.90 -9.66 -14.81
C THR A 225 7.28 -8.84 -15.94
N PRO A 226 6.72 -9.44 -17.01
CA PRO A 226 5.96 -8.65 -17.98
C PRO A 226 4.83 -7.83 -17.34
N PHE A 227 4.10 -8.40 -16.37
CA PHE A 227 3.05 -7.70 -15.66
C PHE A 227 3.60 -6.53 -14.83
N THR A 228 4.64 -6.78 -14.03
CA THR A 228 5.21 -5.75 -13.16
C THR A 228 5.78 -4.60 -13.98
N LEU A 229 6.46 -4.88 -15.10
CA LEU A 229 6.98 -3.86 -15.99
C LEU A 229 5.89 -2.97 -16.57
N TYR A 230 4.86 -3.52 -17.23
CA TYR A 230 3.84 -2.68 -17.85
C TYR A 230 2.98 -1.92 -16.84
N ARG A 231 2.78 -2.49 -15.64
CA ARG A 231 1.98 -1.82 -14.58
C ARG A 231 2.71 -0.70 -13.90
N THR A 232 4.03 -0.72 -13.92
CA THR A 232 4.87 0.32 -13.32
C THR A 232 5.48 1.29 -14.36
N PHE A 233 5.32 0.99 -15.65
CA PHE A 233 5.80 1.86 -16.73
C PHE A 233 5.13 3.23 -16.68
N GLY A 234 5.95 4.29 -16.74
CA GLY A 234 5.49 5.68 -16.71
C GLY A 234 5.07 6.18 -15.32
N LYS A 235 5.15 5.34 -14.28
CA LYS A 235 4.89 5.79 -12.92
C LYS A 235 6.09 6.54 -12.35
N PRO A 236 5.85 7.58 -11.52
CA PRO A 236 6.91 8.23 -10.77
C PRO A 236 7.65 7.22 -9.89
N THR A 237 8.95 7.28 -9.85
CA THR A 237 9.77 6.42 -8.99
C THR A 237 10.76 7.25 -8.22
N LEU A 238 11.11 6.78 -7.02
CA LEU A 238 12.15 7.38 -6.20
C LEU A 238 13.51 7.30 -6.89
N ARG A 239 14.41 8.24 -6.55
CA ARG A 239 15.81 8.18 -6.97
C ARG A 239 16.67 7.87 -5.75
N PRO A 240 17.69 7.01 -5.88
CA PRO A 240 18.67 6.82 -4.81
C PRO A 240 19.30 8.14 -4.42
N LYS A 241 19.58 8.30 -3.14
CA LYS A 241 20.21 9.51 -2.61
C LYS A 241 21.51 9.14 -1.92
N HIS A 242 22.51 10.03 -2.04
CA HIS A 242 23.84 9.86 -1.49
C HIS A 242 24.33 11.18 -0.93
N PHE A 243 23.55 11.80 -0.01
CA PHE A 243 23.95 13.03 0.67
C PHE A 243 25.07 12.76 1.68
N PHE A 244 25.05 11.57 2.30
CA PHE A 244 25.96 11.15 3.35
C PHE A 244 26.46 9.73 3.10
N SER A 245 27.62 9.40 3.71
CA SER A 245 28.08 8.00 3.79
C SER A 245 27.09 7.16 4.62
N GLU A 246 27.11 5.83 4.45
CA GLU A 246 26.19 4.92 5.16
C GLU A 246 26.32 5.05 6.70
N LYS A 247 27.56 5.14 7.20
CA LYS A 247 27.81 5.33 8.64
C LYS A 247 27.29 6.67 9.15
N GLU A 248 27.47 7.71 8.36
CA GLU A 248 27.08 9.06 8.73
C GLU A 248 25.57 9.22 8.72
N VAL A 249 24.88 8.75 7.69
CA VAL A 249 23.41 8.86 7.59
C VAL A 249 22.73 8.15 8.75
N LYS A 250 23.20 6.96 9.14
CA LYS A 250 22.67 6.23 10.31
C LYS A 250 22.89 6.97 11.63
N SER A 251 23.98 7.75 11.75
CA SER A 251 24.22 8.57 12.95
C SER A 251 23.29 9.79 13.04
N ILE A 252 22.74 10.26 11.92
CA ILE A 252 21.79 11.38 11.88
C ILE A 252 20.37 10.86 12.02
N TYR A 253 20.03 9.85 11.23
CA TYR A 253 18.72 9.21 11.21
C TYR A 253 18.82 7.74 10.78
N ASP A 254 18.36 6.82 11.63
CA ASP A 254 18.28 5.40 11.33
C ASP A 254 16.84 4.92 11.57
N PRO A 255 16.14 4.37 10.56
CA PRO A 255 14.81 3.79 10.73
C PRO A 255 14.82 2.42 11.43
N HIS A 256 15.98 1.79 11.61
CA HIS A 256 16.10 0.57 12.41
C HIS A 256 16.19 0.94 13.89
N ILE A 257 15.23 0.51 14.66
CA ILE A 257 15.07 0.89 16.06
C ILE A 257 14.96 -0.36 16.93
N THR A 258 15.75 -0.40 17.99
CA THR A 258 15.48 -1.30 19.12
C THR A 258 14.58 -0.54 20.09
N PRO A 259 13.33 -0.97 20.32
CA PRO A 259 12.45 -0.30 21.28
C PRO A 259 13.12 -0.22 22.66
N GLN A 260 13.16 0.98 23.21
CA GLN A 260 13.75 1.21 24.52
C GLN A 260 12.63 1.37 25.53
N THR A 261 12.56 0.45 26.48
CA THR A 261 11.58 0.53 27.56
C THR A 261 11.75 1.85 28.33
N SER A 262 10.76 2.71 28.23
CA SER A 262 10.70 3.91 29.05
C SER A 262 10.10 3.58 30.41
N THR A 263 10.93 3.53 31.44
CA THR A 263 10.45 3.33 32.83
C THR A 263 9.47 4.43 33.27
N TRP A 264 9.58 5.63 32.66
CA TRP A 264 8.63 6.71 32.89
C TRP A 264 7.24 6.38 32.33
N ALA A 265 7.16 5.80 31.14
CA ALA A 265 5.87 5.41 30.53
C ALA A 265 5.12 4.39 31.40
N ASP A 266 5.84 3.48 32.06
CA ASP A 266 5.25 2.49 32.98
C ASP A 266 4.55 3.15 34.17
N THR A 267 5.04 4.30 34.63
CA THR A 267 4.42 5.01 35.77
C THR A 267 3.02 5.55 35.48
N LEU A 268 2.68 5.70 34.20
CA LEU A 268 1.37 6.20 33.75
C LEU A 268 0.24 5.18 34.00
N PHE A 269 0.56 3.89 34.10
CA PHE A 269 -0.41 2.80 34.25
C PHE A 269 -0.38 2.19 35.66
N ALA A 270 -1.46 1.56 36.06
CA ALA A 270 -1.54 0.85 37.38
C ALA A 270 -0.54 -0.31 37.44
N SER A 271 -0.28 -0.94 36.31
CA SER A 271 0.80 -1.91 36.10
C SER A 271 1.38 -1.73 34.71
N PRO A 272 2.68 -2.03 34.48
CA PRO A 272 3.27 -1.97 33.17
C PRO A 272 2.51 -2.83 32.16
N LEU A 273 2.30 -2.28 30.96
CA LEU A 273 1.74 -3.03 29.85
C LEU A 273 2.78 -4.07 29.38
N GLN A 274 2.34 -5.20 28.85
CA GLN A 274 3.24 -6.30 28.52
C GLN A 274 2.85 -6.96 27.19
N VAL A 275 3.86 -7.19 26.34
CA VAL A 275 3.70 -8.04 25.16
C VAL A 275 3.26 -9.45 25.59
N GLY A 276 2.39 -10.09 24.82
CA GLY A 276 1.82 -11.40 25.10
C GLY A 276 0.65 -11.38 26.11
N LYS A 277 0.29 -10.20 26.65
CA LYS A 277 -0.84 -10.05 27.59
C LYS A 277 -1.80 -8.93 27.19
N THR A 278 -1.30 -7.72 26.94
CA THR A 278 -2.13 -6.54 26.69
C THR A 278 -2.63 -6.55 25.25
N ASN A 279 -3.93 -6.42 25.04
CA ASN A 279 -4.52 -6.25 23.72
C ASN A 279 -4.27 -4.83 23.21
N VAL A 280 -4.33 -4.66 21.89
CA VAL A 280 -4.21 -3.35 21.24
C VAL A 280 -5.39 -3.13 20.30
N VAL A 281 -6.03 -1.96 20.39
CA VAL A 281 -7.06 -1.51 19.46
C VAL A 281 -6.67 -0.14 18.92
N ILE A 282 -6.49 -0.05 17.59
CA ILE A 282 -6.21 1.20 16.89
C ILE A 282 -7.48 1.61 16.14
N ILE A 283 -8.05 2.75 16.48
CA ILE A 283 -9.23 3.32 15.82
C ILE A 283 -8.77 4.50 14.97
N VAL A 284 -8.91 4.36 13.66
CA VAL A 284 -8.59 5.41 12.68
C VAL A 284 -9.90 6.02 12.21
N LEU A 285 -10.09 7.30 12.49
CA LEU A 285 -11.30 8.05 12.14
C LEU A 285 -11.14 8.60 10.72
N GLU A 286 -12.13 8.37 9.88
CA GLU A 286 -12.17 8.88 8.51
C GLU A 286 -12.31 10.40 8.50
N SER A 287 -11.36 11.10 7.82
CA SER A 287 -11.45 12.53 7.55
C SER A 287 -11.71 13.40 8.80
N PHE A 288 -10.95 13.19 9.88
CA PHE A 288 -11.25 13.78 11.18
C PHE A 288 -10.23 14.85 11.58
N SER A 289 -10.61 16.14 11.50
CA SER A 289 -9.78 17.25 11.96
C SER A 289 -9.76 17.34 13.50
N ALA A 290 -8.62 17.71 14.07
CA ALA A 290 -8.51 18.05 15.49
C ALA A 290 -9.44 19.21 15.88
N GLU A 291 -9.79 20.12 14.94
CA GLU A 291 -10.75 21.20 15.13
C GLU A 291 -12.08 20.73 15.74
N TYR A 292 -12.51 19.50 15.48
CA TYR A 292 -13.82 19.01 15.89
C TYR A 292 -13.92 18.69 17.38
N LEU A 293 -12.78 18.57 18.07
CA LEU A 293 -12.69 18.31 19.49
C LEU A 293 -12.35 19.58 20.26
N LYS A 294 -13.10 19.86 21.33
CA LYS A 294 -12.82 20.97 22.26
C LYS A 294 -11.40 20.86 22.86
N THR A 295 -10.92 19.66 23.04
CA THR A 295 -9.59 19.37 23.59
C THR A 295 -8.45 20.01 22.79
N TYR A 296 -8.63 20.23 21.47
CA TYR A 296 -7.59 20.72 20.57
C TYR A 296 -7.80 22.15 20.06
N ASN A 297 -9.02 22.71 20.17
CA ASN A 297 -9.32 24.02 19.63
C ASN A 297 -9.42 25.09 20.70
N THR A 298 -9.14 26.34 20.32
CA THR A 298 -9.16 27.50 21.22
C THR A 298 -10.56 28.10 21.43
N THR A 299 -11.54 27.74 20.59
CA THR A 299 -12.90 28.27 20.66
C THR A 299 -13.77 27.57 21.70
N GLY A 300 -13.37 26.42 22.17
CA GLY A 300 -14.16 25.56 23.07
C GLY A 300 -15.35 24.88 22.39
N THR A 301 -15.47 24.97 21.07
CA THR A 301 -16.52 24.29 20.29
C THR A 301 -16.23 22.79 20.22
N THR A 302 -17.26 21.97 20.39
CA THR A 302 -17.15 20.52 20.21
C THR A 302 -18.27 19.97 19.33
N TYR A 303 -17.90 19.03 18.46
CA TYR A 303 -18.81 18.15 17.73
C TYR A 303 -18.69 16.70 18.22
N THR A 304 -17.79 16.44 19.17
CA THR A 304 -17.39 15.11 19.66
C THR A 304 -17.40 15.04 21.19
N PRO A 305 -18.56 15.20 21.83
CA PRO A 305 -18.64 15.23 23.31
C PRO A 305 -18.16 13.96 23.99
N PHE A 306 -18.28 12.79 23.33
CA PHE A 306 -17.75 11.54 23.89
C PHE A 306 -16.23 11.51 23.84
N LEU A 307 -15.61 11.82 22.69
CA LEU A 307 -14.15 11.87 22.56
C LEU A 307 -13.52 12.92 23.48
N ASP A 308 -14.16 14.08 23.66
CA ASP A 308 -13.70 15.07 24.63
C ASP A 308 -13.78 14.56 26.08
N SER A 309 -14.83 13.80 26.42
CA SER A 309 -14.92 13.14 27.73
C SER A 309 -13.84 12.07 27.90
N LEU A 310 -13.61 11.25 26.88
CA LEU A 310 -12.57 10.20 26.89
C LEU A 310 -11.17 10.81 27.00
N ALA A 311 -10.92 11.93 26.31
CA ALA A 311 -9.65 12.65 26.37
C ALA A 311 -9.27 13.09 27.79
N GLN A 312 -10.27 13.40 28.66
CA GLN A 312 -10.04 13.73 30.06
C GLN A 312 -9.55 12.55 30.91
N HIS A 313 -9.61 11.34 30.37
CA HIS A 313 -9.14 10.10 31.00
C HIS A 313 -8.03 9.41 30.19
N SER A 314 -7.36 10.15 29.31
CA SER A 314 -6.42 9.64 28.34
C SER A 314 -5.10 10.40 28.35
N ILE A 315 -4.12 9.90 27.60
CA ILE A 315 -2.93 10.66 27.18
C ILE A 315 -3.25 11.25 25.82
N VAL A 316 -3.13 12.56 25.70
CA VAL A 316 -3.47 13.34 24.50
C VAL A 316 -2.22 14.05 23.99
N PHE A 317 -1.95 13.92 22.70
CA PHE A 317 -0.83 14.57 22.01
C PHE A 317 -1.33 15.50 20.91
N GLN A 318 -0.47 16.42 20.45
CA GLN A 318 -0.72 17.22 19.26
C GLN A 318 -0.53 16.32 18.02
N GLY A 319 -1.63 15.75 17.52
CA GLY A 319 -1.63 14.78 16.44
C GLY A 319 -1.37 15.42 15.07
N LEU A 320 -0.48 14.82 14.26
CA LEU A 320 -0.24 15.23 12.87
C LEU A 320 -0.33 14.03 11.92
N SER A 321 -1.03 14.20 10.81
CA SER A 321 -1.15 13.18 9.76
C SER A 321 0.06 13.22 8.81
N ASN A 322 0.50 12.06 8.33
CA ASN A 322 1.57 11.92 7.34
C ASN A 322 1.05 11.80 5.90
N GLY A 323 -0.19 12.17 5.67
CA GLY A 323 -0.85 12.20 4.36
C GLY A 323 -2.13 13.01 4.39
N LYS A 324 -2.69 13.29 3.22
CA LYS A 324 -3.99 13.97 3.05
C LYS A 324 -5.09 13.07 2.48
N ARG A 325 -4.82 11.79 2.37
CA ARG A 325 -5.78 10.79 1.84
C ARG A 325 -5.67 9.53 2.68
N SER A 326 -6.76 8.81 2.82
CA SER A 326 -6.83 7.55 3.57
C SER A 326 -5.80 6.53 3.07
N ILE A 327 -5.59 6.46 1.74
CA ILE A 327 -4.60 5.58 1.11
C ILE A 327 -3.15 5.87 1.55
N ASP A 328 -2.87 7.05 2.10
CA ASP A 328 -1.56 7.47 2.60
C ASP A 328 -1.51 7.38 4.15
N GLY A 329 -2.61 7.72 4.84
CA GLY A 329 -2.70 7.71 6.29
C GLY A 329 -2.69 6.30 6.89
N ILE A 330 -3.38 5.34 6.27
CA ILE A 330 -3.42 3.95 6.78
C ILE A 330 -2.03 3.31 6.81
N PRO A 331 -1.16 3.41 5.77
CA PRO A 331 0.23 2.94 5.86
C PRO A 331 1.06 3.66 6.93
N ALA A 332 0.83 4.95 7.14
CA ALA A 332 1.54 5.69 8.19
C ALA A 332 1.20 5.18 9.59
N VAL A 333 -0.08 4.88 9.85
CA VAL A 333 -0.55 4.33 11.13
C VAL A 333 -0.08 2.89 11.35
N LEU A 334 -0.26 2.00 10.36
CA LEU A 334 -0.08 0.56 10.56
C LEU A 334 1.37 0.08 10.36
N SER A 335 2.14 0.78 9.52
CA SER A 335 3.50 0.39 9.13
C SER A 335 4.53 1.50 9.34
N SER A 336 4.17 2.59 10.04
CA SER A 336 5.04 3.75 10.24
C SER A 336 5.64 4.29 8.92
N LEU A 337 4.90 4.20 7.81
CA LEU A 337 5.36 4.57 6.47
C LEU A 337 4.73 5.90 6.03
N PRO A 338 5.45 7.04 6.09
CA PRO A 338 4.92 8.33 5.66
C PRO A 338 4.85 8.42 4.12
N LEU A 339 3.98 9.27 3.59
CA LEU A 339 4.01 9.64 2.18
C LEU A 339 5.19 10.58 1.92
N MET A 340 6.22 10.13 1.17
CA MET A 340 7.40 10.91 0.81
C MET A 340 7.64 10.93 -0.71
N MET A 341 6.59 10.72 -1.50
CA MET A 341 6.62 10.70 -2.96
C MET A 341 5.27 11.14 -3.54
N GLU A 342 5.23 11.51 -4.81
CA GLU A 342 4.00 11.99 -5.47
C GLU A 342 2.87 10.95 -5.55
N GLU A 343 3.22 9.68 -5.74
CA GLU A 343 2.24 8.60 -5.81
C GLU A 343 2.12 7.91 -4.45
N SER A 344 0.87 7.56 -4.07
CA SER A 344 0.65 6.72 -2.88
C SER A 344 1.41 5.40 -2.97
N TYR A 345 1.99 4.98 -1.85
CA TYR A 345 2.74 3.73 -1.76
C TYR A 345 1.94 2.52 -2.29
N LEU A 346 0.67 2.42 -1.94
CA LEU A 346 -0.20 1.30 -2.32
C LEU A 346 -0.42 1.17 -3.83
N THR A 347 -0.26 2.25 -4.59
CA THR A 347 -0.43 2.27 -6.05
C THR A 347 0.88 2.40 -6.80
N SER A 348 1.97 2.66 -6.09
CA SER A 348 3.30 2.86 -6.65
C SER A 348 3.93 1.55 -7.18
N SER A 349 5.10 1.68 -7.80
CA SER A 349 5.94 0.53 -8.18
C SER A 349 6.52 -0.23 -6.98
N TYR A 350 6.42 0.35 -5.79
CA TYR A 350 6.93 -0.23 -4.54
C TYR A 350 5.85 -0.96 -3.72
N GLY A 351 4.60 -0.97 -4.18
CA GLY A 351 3.49 -1.60 -3.48
C GLY A 351 3.67 -3.08 -3.15
N ASP A 352 4.64 -3.77 -3.78
CA ASP A 352 5.00 -5.16 -3.49
C ASP A 352 6.19 -5.33 -2.54
N ASN A 353 6.79 -4.26 -2.05
CA ASN A 353 7.88 -4.36 -1.07
C ASN A 353 7.41 -5.00 0.24
N LYS A 354 8.33 -5.68 0.93
CA LYS A 354 8.12 -6.11 2.31
C LYS A 354 8.10 -4.89 3.23
N LEU A 355 7.20 -4.88 4.18
CA LEU A 355 7.08 -3.80 5.16
C LEU A 355 7.09 -4.37 6.58
N GLY A 356 7.82 -3.71 7.47
CA GLY A 356 7.64 -3.85 8.90
C GLY A 356 6.29 -3.29 9.34
N SER A 357 5.67 -3.88 10.34
CA SER A 357 4.41 -3.40 10.90
C SER A 357 4.19 -3.89 12.32
N LEU A 358 3.37 -3.16 13.06
CA LEU A 358 2.97 -3.57 14.41
C LEU A 358 2.27 -4.94 14.39
N ALA A 359 1.36 -5.18 13.43
CA ALA A 359 0.62 -6.43 13.33
C ALA A 359 1.54 -7.62 13.06
N ALA A 360 2.48 -7.49 12.10
CA ALA A 360 3.43 -8.56 11.80
C ALA A 360 4.32 -8.90 13.00
N ASP A 361 4.79 -7.90 13.74
CA ASP A 361 5.67 -8.15 14.88
C ASP A 361 4.93 -8.68 16.11
N LEU A 362 3.71 -8.22 16.36
CA LEU A 362 2.88 -8.78 17.42
C LEU A 362 2.37 -10.19 17.08
N SER A 363 2.09 -10.49 15.81
CA SER A 363 1.75 -11.86 15.38
C SER A 363 2.85 -12.87 15.72
N LYS A 364 4.14 -12.50 15.54
CA LYS A 364 5.29 -13.32 15.97
C LYS A 364 5.33 -13.55 17.49
N GLN A 365 4.64 -12.70 18.27
CA GLN A 365 4.49 -12.82 19.72
C GLN A 365 3.20 -13.54 20.13
N GLY A 366 2.50 -14.18 19.20
CA GLY A 366 1.29 -14.95 19.44
C GLY A 366 -0.02 -14.15 19.48
N TYR A 367 -0.01 -12.90 18.99
CA TYR A 367 -1.24 -12.11 18.85
C TYR A 367 -2.06 -12.56 17.65
N ALA A 368 -3.37 -12.68 17.83
CA ALA A 368 -4.31 -12.64 16.72
C ALA A 368 -4.38 -11.22 16.14
N THR A 369 -4.49 -11.08 14.83
CA THR A 369 -4.43 -9.78 14.16
C THR A 369 -5.65 -9.56 13.28
N ALA A 370 -6.41 -8.48 13.49
CA ALA A 370 -7.67 -8.23 12.80
C ALA A 370 -7.78 -6.78 12.31
N PHE A 371 -8.22 -6.60 11.07
CA PHE A 371 -8.51 -5.29 10.50
C PHE A 371 -9.98 -5.19 10.12
N PHE A 372 -10.60 -4.07 10.49
CA PHE A 372 -12.01 -3.77 10.32
C PHE A 372 -12.20 -2.52 9.47
N HIS A 373 -12.98 -2.61 8.39
CA HIS A 373 -13.36 -1.46 7.57
C HIS A 373 -14.68 -1.74 6.86
N GLY A 374 -15.75 -1.04 7.24
CA GLY A 374 -17.10 -1.27 6.74
C GLY A 374 -17.31 -1.05 5.23
N GLY A 375 -16.28 -0.61 4.51
CA GLY A 375 -16.29 -0.46 3.05
C GLY A 375 -16.32 -1.77 2.28
N TYR A 376 -16.53 -1.68 0.96
CA TYR A 376 -16.40 -2.83 0.08
C TYR A 376 -15.01 -3.47 0.17
N ASN A 377 -14.96 -4.79 0.16
CA ASN A 377 -13.70 -5.52 0.06
C ASN A 377 -12.97 -5.08 -1.23
N GLY A 378 -11.67 -4.76 -1.11
CA GLY A 378 -10.88 -4.16 -2.20
C GLY A 378 -10.90 -2.63 -2.28
N THR A 379 -11.66 -1.93 -1.42
CA THR A 379 -11.62 -0.46 -1.36
C THR A 379 -10.18 0.01 -1.09
N MET A 380 -9.68 0.94 -1.93
CA MET A 380 -8.28 1.44 -1.89
C MET A 380 -7.21 0.34 -1.80
N ASN A 381 -7.57 -0.92 -2.04
CA ASN A 381 -6.71 -2.10 -1.91
C ASN A 381 -6.27 -2.39 -0.46
N PHE A 382 -7.07 -1.95 0.52
CA PHE A 382 -6.74 -2.13 1.94
C PHE A 382 -6.75 -3.60 2.36
N ASP A 383 -7.66 -4.41 1.85
CA ASP A 383 -7.73 -5.85 2.11
C ASP A 383 -6.42 -6.58 1.79
N ASN A 384 -5.80 -6.24 0.66
CA ASN A 384 -4.51 -6.81 0.26
C ASN A 384 -3.35 -6.21 1.05
N TYR A 385 -3.40 -4.89 1.31
CA TYR A 385 -2.36 -4.20 2.07
C TYR A 385 -2.27 -4.74 3.49
N VAL A 386 -3.40 -4.79 4.23
CA VAL A 386 -3.38 -5.22 5.63
C VAL A 386 -2.97 -6.69 5.77
N LYS A 387 -3.39 -7.56 4.84
CA LYS A 387 -2.91 -8.94 4.78
C LYS A 387 -1.39 -8.99 4.60
N LYS A 388 -0.84 -8.15 3.71
CA LYS A 388 0.59 -8.07 3.45
C LYS A 388 1.39 -7.63 4.68
N VAL A 389 0.83 -6.71 5.48
CA VAL A 389 1.47 -6.21 6.71
C VAL A 389 1.06 -6.99 7.95
N GLY A 390 0.58 -8.23 7.81
CA GLY A 390 0.47 -9.21 8.89
C GLY A 390 -0.88 -9.29 9.60
N PHE A 391 -1.95 -8.72 9.05
CA PHE A 391 -3.30 -8.97 9.57
C PHE A 391 -3.84 -10.29 9.01
N GLU A 392 -4.23 -11.19 9.91
CA GLU A 392 -4.81 -12.51 9.60
C GLU A 392 -6.26 -12.38 9.16
N TYR A 393 -7.04 -11.59 9.90
CA TYR A 393 -8.46 -11.39 9.67
C TYR A 393 -8.72 -10.02 9.03
N TYR A 394 -9.54 -10.00 7.98
CA TYR A 394 -10.12 -8.81 7.40
C TYR A 394 -11.63 -8.87 7.51
N TYR A 395 -12.23 -7.88 8.13
CA TYR A 395 -13.66 -7.75 8.26
C TYR A 395 -14.13 -6.51 7.51
N GLY A 396 -14.73 -6.72 6.34
CA GLY A 396 -15.29 -5.70 5.47
C GLY A 396 -16.81 -5.78 5.38
N LYS A 397 -17.35 -5.14 4.35
CA LYS A 397 -18.79 -5.20 4.06
C LYS A 397 -19.26 -6.64 3.77
N ASP A 398 -18.44 -7.44 3.11
CA ASP A 398 -18.79 -8.82 2.73
C ASP A 398 -18.91 -9.71 3.98
N GLU A 399 -18.01 -9.58 4.96
CA GLU A 399 -18.03 -10.32 6.22
C GLU A 399 -19.15 -9.82 7.15
N TYR A 400 -19.51 -8.53 7.08
CA TYR A 400 -20.66 -7.98 7.80
C TYR A 400 -21.98 -8.56 7.29
N ASN A 401 -22.12 -8.72 5.98
CA ASN A 401 -23.20 -9.43 5.29
C ASN A 401 -24.63 -8.97 5.66
N ASN A 402 -24.84 -7.67 5.86
CA ASN A 402 -26.17 -7.09 6.12
C ASN A 402 -26.32 -5.71 5.45
N ASP A 403 -26.96 -5.66 4.29
CA ASP A 403 -27.14 -4.43 3.52
C ASP A 403 -28.17 -3.46 4.12
N LYS A 404 -28.88 -3.79 5.21
CA LYS A 404 -29.79 -2.86 5.89
C LYS A 404 -29.06 -1.68 6.51
N ASP A 405 -27.79 -1.87 6.86
CA ASP A 405 -26.94 -0.88 7.49
C ASP A 405 -25.97 -0.20 6.49
N TYR A 406 -26.19 -0.45 5.17
CA TYR A 406 -25.41 0.15 4.08
C TYR A 406 -25.82 1.62 3.87
N ASP A 407 -24.83 2.51 3.74
CA ASP A 407 -25.02 3.96 3.62
C ASP A 407 -25.47 4.43 2.22
N GLY A 408 -25.52 3.50 1.26
CA GLY A 408 -25.87 3.77 -0.14
C GLY A 408 -24.71 4.19 -1.04
N ASN A 409 -23.49 4.37 -0.49
CA ASN A 409 -22.33 4.90 -1.21
C ASN A 409 -21.05 4.07 -0.97
N TRP A 410 -20.57 4.03 0.25
CA TRP A 410 -19.24 3.52 0.58
C TRP A 410 -19.26 2.20 1.35
N GLY A 411 -20.18 2.02 2.30
CA GLY A 411 -20.20 0.81 3.11
C GLY A 411 -21.21 0.85 4.25
N ILE A 412 -20.91 0.11 5.29
CA ILE A 412 -21.74 0.00 6.49
C ILE A 412 -21.54 1.22 7.38
N TYR A 413 -22.61 1.81 7.88
CA TYR A 413 -22.55 2.91 8.85
C TYR A 413 -21.72 2.55 10.08
N ASP A 414 -21.02 3.52 10.67
CA ASP A 414 -20.07 3.32 11.77
C ASP A 414 -20.70 2.67 13.00
N GLU A 415 -21.90 3.10 13.45
CA GLU A 415 -22.49 2.57 14.67
C GLU A 415 -22.74 1.05 14.60
N PRO A 416 -23.47 0.51 13.63
CA PRO A 416 -23.66 -0.94 13.54
C PRO A 416 -22.36 -1.69 13.27
N PHE A 417 -21.41 -1.10 12.51
CA PHE A 417 -20.14 -1.75 12.22
C PHE A 417 -19.22 -1.83 13.45
N LEU A 418 -19.20 -0.80 14.28
CA LEU A 418 -18.48 -0.82 15.57
C LEU A 418 -19.07 -1.84 16.55
N GLN A 419 -20.41 -2.02 16.56
CA GLN A 419 -21.03 -3.09 17.34
C GLN A 419 -20.66 -4.49 16.80
N TYR A 420 -20.55 -4.64 15.50
CA TYR A 420 -20.06 -5.85 14.88
C TYR A 420 -18.59 -6.14 15.27
N MET A 421 -17.72 -5.12 15.28
CA MET A 421 -16.34 -5.29 15.73
C MET A 421 -16.27 -5.85 17.15
N VAL A 422 -17.06 -5.34 18.12
CA VAL A 422 -17.07 -5.88 19.49
C VAL A 422 -17.41 -7.37 19.49
N LYS A 423 -18.45 -7.77 18.75
CA LYS A 423 -18.85 -9.18 18.64
C LYS A 423 -17.74 -10.06 18.06
N GLN A 424 -17.01 -9.59 17.05
CA GLN A 424 -15.90 -10.34 16.48
C GLN A 424 -14.74 -10.45 17.48
N LEU A 425 -14.37 -9.36 18.17
CA LEU A 425 -13.30 -9.35 19.16
C LEU A 425 -13.60 -10.26 20.36
N ASP A 426 -14.87 -10.47 20.71
CA ASP A 426 -15.28 -11.44 21.73
C ASP A 426 -14.94 -12.90 21.34
N THR A 427 -14.81 -13.18 20.02
CA THR A 427 -14.53 -14.52 19.49
C THR A 427 -13.06 -14.75 19.15
N ILE A 428 -12.28 -13.70 18.96
CA ILE A 428 -10.87 -13.77 18.58
C ILE A 428 -10.02 -14.16 19.80
N SER A 429 -8.99 -14.99 19.56
CA SER A 429 -8.03 -15.40 20.59
C SER A 429 -7.24 -14.19 21.13
N LYS A 430 -6.93 -14.23 22.42
CA LYS A 430 -6.20 -13.17 23.14
C LYS A 430 -4.77 -13.61 23.43
N PRO A 431 -3.80 -12.71 23.42
CA PRO A 431 -3.95 -11.29 23.09
C PRO A 431 -4.18 -11.05 21.60
N PHE A 432 -4.79 -9.92 21.27
CA PHE A 432 -5.00 -9.51 19.89
C PHE A 432 -4.51 -8.08 19.64
N VAL A 433 -4.17 -7.78 18.36
CA VAL A 433 -4.10 -6.42 17.82
C VAL A 433 -5.19 -6.26 16.78
N ALA A 434 -6.05 -5.28 16.97
CA ALA A 434 -7.13 -4.95 16.06
C ALA A 434 -7.01 -3.50 15.59
N SER A 435 -7.24 -3.25 14.30
CA SER A 435 -7.36 -1.88 13.79
C SER A 435 -8.70 -1.72 13.11
N LEU A 436 -9.36 -0.59 13.37
CA LEU A 436 -10.61 -0.20 12.71
C LEU A 436 -10.41 1.10 11.97
N PHE A 437 -10.95 1.18 10.77
CA PHE A 437 -11.06 2.40 9.99
C PHE A 437 -12.53 2.74 9.77
N THR A 438 -12.99 3.91 10.28
CA THR A 438 -14.37 4.36 10.18
C THR A 438 -14.70 4.85 8.75
N LEU A 439 -15.95 5.22 8.49
CA LEU A 439 -16.39 5.52 7.13
C LEU A 439 -17.41 6.64 7.05
N SER A 440 -18.28 6.83 8.07
CA SER A 440 -19.48 7.65 7.93
C SER A 440 -19.21 9.15 7.78
N SER A 441 -18.04 9.65 8.16
CA SER A 441 -17.60 11.04 7.96
C SER A 441 -17.02 11.32 6.57
N HIS A 442 -17.05 10.36 5.64
CA HIS A 442 -16.68 10.54 4.25
C HIS A 442 -17.82 11.21 3.43
N HIS A 443 -17.44 12.02 2.41
CA HIS A 443 -18.42 12.54 1.45
C HIS A 443 -19.24 11.40 0.81
N PRO A 444 -20.56 11.46 0.66
CA PRO A 444 -21.45 12.65 0.74
C PRO A 444 -22.02 12.97 2.13
N TYR A 445 -21.39 12.49 3.22
CA TYR A 445 -21.76 12.81 4.59
C TYR A 445 -23.16 12.31 4.96
N SER A 446 -23.42 11.04 4.73
CA SER A 446 -24.71 10.42 5.01
C SER A 446 -24.85 9.97 6.47
N ILE A 447 -26.06 10.11 7.01
CA ILE A 447 -26.43 9.68 8.36
C ILE A 447 -27.65 8.78 8.27
N PRO A 448 -27.73 7.69 9.06
CA PRO A 448 -28.92 6.84 9.11
C PRO A 448 -30.18 7.64 9.40
N ALA A 449 -31.30 7.33 8.73
CA ALA A 449 -32.53 8.10 8.80
C ALA A 449 -33.03 8.33 10.25
N GLN A 450 -32.86 7.32 11.13
CA GLN A 450 -33.25 7.41 12.54
C GLN A 450 -32.39 8.36 13.37
N HIS A 451 -31.25 8.81 12.86
CA HIS A 451 -30.31 9.71 13.52
C HIS A 451 -30.29 11.13 12.95
N LYS A 452 -30.99 11.40 11.84
CA LYS A 452 -31.05 12.73 11.23
C LYS A 452 -31.50 13.79 12.20
N GLY A 453 -30.75 14.90 12.27
CA GLY A 453 -31.04 16.04 13.12
C GLY A 453 -30.76 15.85 14.60
N LYS A 454 -30.14 14.74 15.02
CA LYS A 454 -29.76 14.49 16.42
C LYS A 454 -28.40 15.08 16.80
N PHE A 455 -27.57 15.40 15.84
CA PHE A 455 -26.22 15.90 16.06
C PHE A 455 -26.09 17.37 15.63
N PRO A 456 -25.13 18.11 16.20
CA PRO A 456 -24.91 19.51 15.83
C PRO A 456 -24.55 19.64 14.35
N LYS A 457 -25.26 20.46 13.60
CA LYS A 457 -24.95 20.71 12.18
C LYS A 457 -23.72 21.59 11.99
N GLY A 458 -23.40 22.46 12.92
CA GLY A 458 -22.28 23.39 12.82
C GLY A 458 -22.30 24.26 11.57
N SER A 459 -21.13 24.77 11.20
CA SER A 459 -20.94 25.63 10.02
C SER A 459 -20.62 24.88 8.74
N MET A 460 -20.26 23.57 8.86
CA MET A 460 -19.86 22.73 7.73
C MET A 460 -20.69 21.44 7.69
N ILE A 461 -20.89 20.92 6.48
CA ILE A 461 -21.71 19.74 6.24
C ILE A 461 -21.17 18.47 6.96
N VAL A 462 -19.87 18.40 7.21
CA VAL A 462 -19.21 17.25 7.87
C VAL A 462 -19.54 17.17 9.37
N HIS A 463 -19.91 18.28 10.03
CA HIS A 463 -20.05 18.32 11.48
C HIS A 463 -21.13 17.36 12.03
N GLU A 464 -22.24 17.21 11.31
CA GLU A 464 -23.31 16.30 11.72
C GLU A 464 -22.86 14.84 11.65
N THR A 465 -22.08 14.46 10.63
CA THR A 465 -21.53 13.09 10.51
C THR A 465 -20.41 12.82 11.52
N VAL A 466 -19.59 13.81 11.82
CA VAL A 466 -18.61 13.76 12.92
C VAL A 466 -19.31 13.46 14.25
N GLY A 467 -20.42 14.16 14.55
CA GLY A 467 -21.22 13.89 15.73
C GLY A 467 -21.83 12.48 15.74
N TYR A 468 -22.21 11.97 14.58
CA TYR A 468 -22.67 10.58 14.44
C TYR A 468 -21.56 9.57 14.72
N THR A 469 -20.36 9.78 14.17
CA THR A 469 -19.20 8.91 14.43
C THR A 469 -18.80 8.93 15.91
N ASP A 470 -18.83 10.10 16.56
CA ASP A 470 -18.61 10.23 18.02
C ASP A 470 -19.65 9.42 18.83
N TYR A 471 -20.92 9.50 18.44
CA TYR A 471 -21.98 8.68 19.03
C TYR A 471 -21.72 7.18 18.81
N ALA A 472 -21.30 6.77 17.64
CA ALA A 472 -20.96 5.39 17.31
C ALA A 472 -19.82 4.88 18.20
N LEU A 473 -18.78 5.70 18.41
CA LEU A 473 -17.69 5.40 19.35
C LEU A 473 -18.18 5.28 20.79
N LYS A 474 -19.05 6.18 21.26
CA LYS A 474 -19.67 6.05 22.59
C LYS A 474 -20.33 4.69 22.74
N ARG A 475 -21.15 4.28 21.78
CA ARG A 475 -21.84 2.99 21.80
C ARG A 475 -20.86 1.79 21.77
N PHE A 476 -19.75 1.94 21.01
CA PHE A 476 -18.68 0.94 21.01
C PHE A 476 -18.06 0.77 22.39
N PHE A 477 -17.63 1.85 23.04
CA PHE A 477 -17.02 1.79 24.37
C PHE A 477 -18.00 1.29 25.43
N GLU A 478 -19.28 1.68 25.38
CA GLU A 478 -20.33 1.17 26.26
C GLU A 478 -20.53 -0.35 26.14
N GLN A 479 -20.42 -0.89 24.93
CA GLN A 479 -20.54 -2.34 24.73
C GLN A 479 -19.24 -3.06 25.03
N ALA A 480 -18.11 -2.56 24.54
CA ALA A 480 -16.78 -3.13 24.75
C ALA A 480 -16.43 -3.23 26.24
N SER A 481 -16.85 -2.25 27.06
CA SER A 481 -16.61 -2.27 28.52
C SER A 481 -17.23 -3.46 29.26
N LYS A 482 -18.13 -4.21 28.62
CA LYS A 482 -18.74 -5.43 29.15
C LYS A 482 -17.97 -6.70 28.79
N SER A 483 -17.02 -6.59 27.85
CA SER A 483 -16.20 -7.70 27.38
C SER A 483 -14.97 -7.91 28.27
N ASP A 484 -14.55 -9.15 28.45
CA ASP A 484 -13.41 -9.51 29.30
C ASP A 484 -12.09 -8.91 28.88
N TRP A 485 -11.94 -8.65 27.57
CA TRP A 485 -10.72 -8.09 26.98
C TRP A 485 -10.55 -6.59 27.25
N PHE A 486 -11.62 -5.85 27.55
CA PHE A 486 -11.59 -4.38 27.63
C PHE A 486 -10.63 -3.85 28.69
N SER A 487 -10.67 -4.43 29.89
CA SER A 487 -9.88 -3.96 31.04
C SER A 487 -8.36 -4.04 30.82
N ASN A 488 -7.91 -4.87 29.88
CA ASN A 488 -6.49 -5.05 29.52
C ASN A 488 -6.23 -4.72 28.04
N THR A 489 -6.83 -3.65 27.55
CA THR A 489 -6.69 -3.20 26.16
C THR A 489 -6.17 -1.77 26.09
N LEU A 490 -5.09 -1.59 25.34
CA LEU A 490 -4.56 -0.29 24.94
C LEU A 490 -5.32 0.20 23.70
N PHE A 491 -6.01 1.33 23.82
CA PHE A 491 -6.71 1.98 22.72
C PHE A 491 -5.88 3.16 22.22
N VAL A 492 -5.66 3.23 20.89
CA VAL A 492 -5.11 4.40 20.21
C VAL A 492 -6.16 4.92 19.25
N ILE A 493 -6.56 6.18 19.41
CA ILE A 493 -7.57 6.82 18.56
C ILE A 493 -6.89 7.97 17.82
N THR A 494 -6.95 7.92 16.51
CA THR A 494 -6.39 8.93 15.60
C THR A 494 -7.29 9.08 14.37
N ALA A 495 -6.86 9.85 13.37
CA ALA A 495 -7.52 9.92 12.07
C ALA A 495 -6.57 9.50 10.94
N ASP A 496 -7.12 9.19 9.78
CA ASP A 496 -6.35 8.93 8.56
C ASP A 496 -5.75 10.22 7.97
N HIS A 497 -6.52 11.31 7.97
CA HIS A 497 -6.12 12.67 7.64
C HIS A 497 -7.13 13.66 8.21
N SER A 498 -6.76 14.95 8.23
CA SER A 498 -7.72 16.02 8.52
C SER A 498 -8.61 16.28 7.29
N ALA A 499 -9.78 16.86 7.53
CA ALA A 499 -10.74 17.19 6.49
C ALA A 499 -10.99 18.71 6.41
N LEU A 500 -12.25 19.07 6.09
CA LEU A 500 -12.71 20.45 6.06
C LEU A 500 -12.52 21.12 7.42
N THR A 501 -12.01 22.35 7.41
CA THR A 501 -11.76 23.16 8.59
C THR A 501 -12.41 24.54 8.46
N SER A 502 -12.96 25.07 9.55
CA SER A 502 -13.60 26.38 9.61
C SER A 502 -12.76 27.43 10.35
N GLN A 503 -12.01 27.01 11.35
CA GLN A 503 -11.21 27.88 12.20
C GLN A 503 -9.84 28.19 11.56
N GLU A 504 -9.38 29.42 11.66
CA GLU A 504 -8.17 29.91 10.96
C GLU A 504 -6.88 29.17 11.39
N GLU A 505 -6.78 28.74 12.64
CA GLU A 505 -5.62 27.99 13.13
C GLU A 505 -5.45 26.63 12.46
N PHE A 506 -6.54 26.02 11.96
CA PHE A 506 -6.52 24.76 11.23
C PHE A 506 -6.42 24.93 9.70
N LYS A 507 -6.45 26.16 9.20
CA LYS A 507 -6.25 26.48 7.77
C LYS A 507 -4.80 26.80 7.42
N THR A 508 -3.91 26.89 8.42
CA THR A 508 -2.47 27.10 8.20
C THR A 508 -1.83 25.88 7.56
N GLN A 509 -0.60 26.04 7.05
CA GLN A 509 0.12 24.93 6.40
C GLN A 509 0.23 23.68 7.29
N LEU A 510 0.55 23.85 8.57
CA LEU A 510 0.60 22.76 9.54
C LEU A 510 -0.80 22.40 10.06
N GLY A 511 -1.67 23.38 10.22
CA GLY A 511 -3.04 23.20 10.71
C GLY A 511 -3.87 22.23 9.90
N LEU A 512 -3.65 22.19 8.57
CA LEU A 512 -4.28 21.25 7.64
C LEU A 512 -3.90 19.78 7.86
N PHE A 513 -2.96 19.49 8.74
CA PHE A 513 -2.53 18.13 9.11
C PHE A 513 -2.88 17.77 10.55
N LYS A 514 -3.44 18.70 11.33
CA LYS A 514 -3.82 18.45 12.72
C LYS A 514 -4.99 17.47 12.82
N ILE A 515 -4.75 16.36 13.51
CA ILE A 515 -5.70 15.27 13.75
C ILE A 515 -5.74 14.92 15.24
N PRO A 516 -6.80 14.28 15.76
CA PRO A 516 -6.79 13.77 17.13
C PRO A 516 -5.73 12.66 17.29
N MET A 517 -5.09 12.63 18.47
CA MET A 517 -4.15 11.59 18.87
C MET A 517 -4.31 11.31 20.36
N ILE A 518 -5.02 10.24 20.67
CA ILE A 518 -5.48 9.90 22.01
C ILE A 518 -5.06 8.47 22.32
N ILE A 519 -4.40 8.27 23.48
CA ILE A 519 -4.02 6.95 23.99
C ILE A 519 -4.80 6.72 25.29
N TYR A 520 -5.63 5.69 25.32
CA TYR A 520 -6.45 5.32 26.44
C TYR A 520 -6.19 3.87 26.88
N HIS A 521 -6.14 3.66 28.19
CA HIS A 521 -6.19 2.32 28.80
C HIS A 521 -6.98 2.42 30.11
N PRO A 522 -7.85 1.45 30.45
CA PRO A 522 -8.65 1.50 31.67
C PRO A 522 -7.83 1.60 32.97
N SER A 523 -6.58 1.16 32.96
CA SER A 523 -5.67 1.26 34.12
C SER A 523 -4.82 2.52 34.16
N LEU A 524 -5.07 3.50 33.28
CA LEU A 524 -4.34 4.77 33.28
C LEU A 524 -4.59 5.51 34.60
N LYS A 525 -3.51 5.92 35.29
CA LYS A 525 -3.61 6.58 36.60
C LYS A 525 -3.93 8.07 36.52
N HIS A 526 -3.34 8.73 35.52
CA HIS A 526 -3.44 10.18 35.35
C HIS A 526 -3.65 10.50 33.87
N HIS A 527 -4.58 11.39 33.59
CA HIS A 527 -4.66 11.95 32.25
C HIS A 527 -3.46 12.91 32.03
N LEU A 528 -3.04 12.99 30.80
CA LEU A 528 -1.98 13.89 30.38
C LEU A 528 -2.37 14.54 29.05
N VAL A 529 -2.42 15.87 29.03
CA VAL A 529 -2.47 16.62 27.78
C VAL A 529 -1.08 17.18 27.51
N SER A 530 -0.45 16.69 26.46
CA SER A 530 0.93 17.03 26.09
C SER A 530 0.93 17.98 24.90
N ASP A 531 1.76 19.02 24.97
CA ASP A 531 2.07 19.88 23.81
C ASP A 531 2.99 19.20 22.79
N MET A 532 3.47 18.00 23.10
CA MET A 532 4.34 17.24 22.21
C MET A 532 3.59 16.82 20.95
N THR A 533 4.23 17.00 19.81
CA THR A 533 3.74 16.49 18.53
C THR A 533 3.91 14.97 18.46
N MET A 534 2.85 14.28 18.05
CA MET A 534 2.87 12.86 17.70
C MET A 534 2.31 12.69 16.29
N GLN A 535 3.11 12.22 15.37
CA GLN A 535 2.66 11.92 14.01
C GLN A 535 2.16 10.48 13.89
N GLN A 536 1.41 10.16 12.84
CA GLN A 536 0.87 8.82 12.62
C GLN A 536 1.96 7.73 12.62
N THR A 537 3.12 8.03 12.04
CA THR A 537 4.25 7.09 12.00
C THR A 537 4.84 6.77 13.39
N ASP A 538 4.54 7.59 14.40
CA ASP A 538 4.99 7.37 15.78
C ASP A 538 4.13 6.34 16.54
N ILE A 539 2.95 5.99 16.03
CA ILE A 539 2.01 5.07 16.70
C ILE A 539 2.65 3.70 16.89
N TYR A 540 3.20 3.12 15.84
CA TYR A 540 3.81 1.79 15.91
C TYR A 540 4.97 1.73 16.91
N PRO A 541 6.04 2.56 16.83
CA PRO A 541 7.13 2.51 17.81
C PRO A 541 6.68 2.88 19.23
N THR A 542 5.66 3.72 19.40
CA THR A 542 5.11 4.06 20.72
C THR A 542 4.41 2.85 21.36
N ILE A 543 3.62 2.11 20.61
CA ILE A 543 2.98 0.88 21.12
C ILE A 543 4.04 -0.18 21.40
N ALA A 544 5.07 -0.32 20.56
CA ALA A 544 6.17 -1.25 20.77
C ALA A 544 6.93 -0.98 22.08
N ASP A 545 7.18 0.30 22.40
CA ASP A 545 7.78 0.71 23.67
C ASP A 545 6.86 0.43 24.87
N LEU A 546 5.58 0.80 24.78
CA LEU A 546 4.60 0.59 25.85
C LEU A 546 4.40 -0.90 26.18
N LEU A 547 4.49 -1.77 25.18
CA LEU A 547 4.37 -3.22 25.35
C LEU A 547 5.70 -3.90 25.71
N HIS A 548 6.81 -3.17 25.77
CA HIS A 548 8.16 -3.70 25.99
C HIS A 548 8.58 -4.74 24.93
N LEU A 549 8.28 -4.46 23.67
CA LEU A 549 8.72 -5.30 22.56
C LEU A 549 10.27 -5.27 22.49
N LYS A 550 10.88 -6.46 22.46
CA LYS A 550 12.35 -6.58 22.52
C LYS A 550 13.03 -6.72 21.15
N ASN A 551 12.23 -7.01 20.13
CA ASN A 551 12.77 -7.21 18.77
C ASN A 551 13.06 -5.86 18.12
N ASP A 552 14.10 -5.82 17.29
CA ASP A 552 14.32 -4.69 16.40
C ASP A 552 13.12 -4.50 15.48
N ILE A 553 12.79 -3.24 15.23
CA ILE A 553 11.70 -2.84 14.34
C ILE A 553 12.23 -1.87 13.28
N PHE A 554 11.59 -1.86 12.14
CA PHE A 554 11.81 -0.86 11.10
C PHE A 554 10.64 0.11 11.08
N CYS A 555 10.88 1.40 11.36
CA CYS A 555 9.85 2.43 11.32
C CYS A 555 10.43 3.82 11.05
N PHE A 556 9.68 4.64 10.33
CA PHE A 556 10.04 6.03 10.05
C PHE A 556 9.62 7.02 11.14
N GLY A 557 8.88 6.59 12.14
CA GLY A 557 8.53 7.36 13.32
C GLY A 557 9.46 7.11 14.50
N ARG A 558 9.14 7.74 15.62
CA ARG A 558 9.80 7.55 16.92
C ARG A 558 8.76 7.39 18.01
N SER A 559 9.05 6.57 19.02
CA SER A 559 8.21 6.53 20.20
C SER A 559 8.17 7.90 20.88
N VAL A 560 6.99 8.38 21.23
CA VAL A 560 6.82 9.63 21.99
C VAL A 560 7.42 9.57 23.39
N PHE A 561 7.72 8.38 23.88
CA PHE A 561 8.38 8.15 25.17
C PHE A 561 9.89 7.99 25.04
N SER A 562 10.42 7.95 23.82
CA SER A 562 11.87 7.86 23.57
C SER A 562 12.58 9.17 23.87
N PRO A 563 13.81 9.14 24.41
CA PRO A 563 14.63 10.34 24.57
C PRO A 563 15.23 10.85 23.24
N GLN A 564 15.00 10.15 22.13
CA GLN A 564 15.52 10.53 20.83
C GLN A 564 14.84 11.80 20.30
N GLN A 565 15.46 12.43 19.31
CA GLN A 565 14.93 13.63 18.66
C GLN A 565 13.54 13.37 18.09
N HIS A 566 12.54 14.10 18.57
CA HIS A 566 11.19 14.10 18.01
C HIS A 566 11.12 15.06 16.83
N TYR A 567 10.35 14.69 15.83
CA TYR A 567 10.15 15.45 14.59
C TYR A 567 8.81 15.06 13.93
N TYR A 568 8.36 15.91 13.02
CA TYR A 568 7.32 15.59 12.07
C TYR A 568 7.84 15.82 10.66
N MET A 569 7.68 14.85 9.77
CA MET A 569 8.14 14.92 8.39
C MET A 569 6.97 14.69 7.44
N TYR A 570 6.84 15.59 6.47
CA TYR A 570 5.81 15.52 5.45
C TYR A 570 6.32 15.96 4.08
N TYR A 571 5.75 15.39 3.01
CA TYR A 571 6.08 15.71 1.62
C TYR A 571 4.84 16.15 0.87
N THR A 572 4.95 17.20 0.07
CA THR A 572 3.90 17.68 -0.82
C THR A 572 4.48 18.41 -2.02
N ASN A 573 4.06 18.05 -3.23
CA ASN A 573 4.38 18.77 -4.48
C ASN A 573 5.88 19.10 -4.65
N GLY A 574 6.77 18.17 -4.33
CA GLY A 574 8.22 18.36 -4.45
C GLY A 574 8.89 19.06 -3.26
N GLU A 575 8.14 19.43 -2.24
CA GLU A 575 8.62 20.12 -1.04
C GLU A 575 8.55 19.20 0.18
N TYR A 576 9.61 19.17 0.97
CA TYR A 576 9.70 18.48 2.26
C TYR A 576 9.51 19.49 3.39
N LEU A 577 8.60 19.19 4.31
CA LEU A 577 8.37 19.95 5.52
C LEU A 577 8.89 19.18 6.73
N LEU A 578 9.68 19.83 7.56
CA LEU A 578 10.20 19.27 8.82
C LEU A 578 9.83 20.21 9.97
N LEU A 579 9.03 19.70 10.92
CA LEU A 579 8.84 20.35 12.23
C LEU A 579 9.79 19.66 13.23
N MET A 580 10.67 20.42 13.84
CA MET A 580 11.63 19.95 14.85
C MET A 580 12.08 21.12 15.73
N ASP A 581 12.19 20.91 17.03
CA ASP A 581 12.64 21.91 18.01
C ASP A 581 11.86 23.24 17.98
N GLY A 582 10.56 23.21 17.62
CA GLY A 582 9.72 24.40 17.52
C GLY A 582 9.90 25.23 16.25
N TYR A 583 10.70 24.74 15.31
CA TYR A 583 10.88 25.36 13.99
C TYR A 583 10.26 24.49 12.89
N LEU A 584 9.58 25.14 11.95
CA LEU A 584 9.13 24.52 10.70
C LEU A 584 10.08 24.91 9.57
N SER A 585 10.64 23.93 8.90
CA SER A 585 11.45 24.16 7.70
C SER A 585 10.81 23.61 6.45
N LYS A 586 11.09 24.27 5.32
CA LYS A 586 10.70 23.87 3.96
C LYS A 586 11.95 23.62 3.16
N TYR A 587 12.04 22.46 2.56
CA TYR A 587 13.18 22.05 1.76
C TYR A 587 12.76 21.51 0.40
N THR A 588 13.31 22.07 -0.64
CA THR A 588 13.23 21.55 -2.00
C THR A 588 14.65 21.23 -2.47
N GLU A 589 14.86 20.04 -3.05
CA GLU A 589 16.19 19.63 -3.51
C GLU A 589 16.78 20.63 -4.51
N GLY A 590 18.05 21.00 -4.29
CA GLY A 590 18.75 22.00 -5.11
C GLY A 590 18.45 23.46 -4.76
N HIS A 591 17.62 23.72 -3.76
CA HIS A 591 17.30 25.06 -3.27
C HIS A 591 17.79 25.27 -1.83
N SER A 592 17.83 26.51 -1.39
CA SER A 592 18.09 26.86 0.00
C SER A 592 16.91 26.44 0.88
N LEU A 593 17.19 25.95 2.09
CA LEU A 593 16.16 25.66 3.08
C LEU A 593 15.58 26.97 3.61
N GLU A 594 14.27 27.03 3.75
CA GLU A 594 13.54 28.07 4.47
C GLU A 594 13.25 27.60 5.89
N LEU A 595 13.28 28.52 6.87
CA LEU A 595 13.07 28.22 8.28
C LEU A 595 12.10 29.24 8.89
N TYR A 596 11.18 28.77 9.75
CA TYR A 596 10.13 29.59 10.36
C TYR A 596 9.91 29.18 11.82
N PHE A 597 9.48 30.12 12.66
CA PHE A 597 8.95 29.77 13.97
C PHE A 597 7.55 29.14 13.81
N GLU A 598 7.36 27.94 14.34
CA GLU A 598 6.10 27.20 14.18
C GLU A 598 4.91 27.91 14.82
N LYS A 599 5.06 28.41 16.06
CA LYS A 599 3.96 29.02 16.82
C LYS A 599 3.77 30.50 16.50
N GLU A 600 4.86 31.24 16.30
CA GLU A 600 4.84 32.70 16.11
C GLU A 600 4.55 33.12 14.66
N ASP A 601 4.85 32.24 13.69
CA ASP A 601 4.64 32.51 12.26
C ASP A 601 3.90 31.36 11.56
N PRO A 602 2.68 31.01 11.96
CA PRO A 602 1.92 29.91 11.37
C PRO A 602 1.60 30.13 9.88
N GLY A 603 1.70 31.37 9.40
CA GLY A 603 1.53 31.74 8.00
C GLY A 603 2.79 31.62 7.16
N LEU A 604 3.94 31.26 7.75
CA LEU A 604 5.25 31.09 7.09
C LEU A 604 5.64 32.29 6.23
N LYS A 605 5.53 33.50 6.80
CA LYS A 605 5.78 34.76 6.09
C LYS A 605 7.22 35.27 6.27
N ASN A 606 7.86 34.92 7.39
CA ASN A 606 9.15 35.47 7.80
C ASN A 606 10.20 34.36 7.79
N ASN A 607 10.87 34.16 6.66
CA ASN A 607 11.99 33.22 6.59
C ASN A 607 13.17 33.71 7.43
N ILE A 608 13.51 32.95 8.48
CA ILE A 608 14.56 33.28 9.45
C ILE A 608 15.85 32.46 9.25
N ALA A 609 15.98 31.69 8.16
CA ALA A 609 17.12 30.80 7.94
C ALA A 609 18.47 31.51 7.99
N GLU A 610 18.58 32.72 7.43
CA GLU A 610 19.81 33.51 7.47
C GLU A 610 20.19 34.00 8.87
N LYS A 611 19.19 34.19 9.73
CA LYS A 611 19.40 34.62 11.13
C LYS A 611 19.75 33.41 12.03
N TYR A 612 19.21 32.23 11.75
CA TYR A 612 19.39 31.02 12.55
C TYR A 612 20.10 29.93 11.74
N LYS A 613 21.30 30.25 11.24
CA LYS A 613 22.08 29.40 10.29
C LYS A 613 22.36 28.00 10.83
N ASP A 614 22.70 27.88 12.11
CA ASP A 614 22.98 26.56 12.72
C ASP A 614 21.74 25.69 12.79
N THR A 615 20.59 26.26 13.14
CA THR A 615 19.30 25.56 13.14
C THR A 615 18.90 25.17 11.72
N ALA A 616 19.04 26.08 10.76
CA ALA A 616 18.75 25.80 9.36
C ALA A 616 19.65 24.66 8.82
N ALA A 617 20.94 24.68 9.16
CA ALA A 617 21.89 23.62 8.79
C ALA A 617 21.52 22.27 9.44
N LYS A 618 21.12 22.26 10.73
CA LYS A 618 20.64 21.07 11.43
C LYS A 618 19.39 20.50 10.75
N HIS A 619 18.40 21.32 10.43
CA HIS A 619 17.18 20.92 9.74
C HIS A 619 17.46 20.36 8.35
N LYS A 620 18.30 21.03 7.56
CA LYS A 620 18.70 20.54 6.24
C LYS A 620 19.36 19.18 6.32
N ARG A 621 20.35 19.03 7.23
CA ARG A 621 21.08 17.78 7.44
C ARG A 621 20.14 16.63 7.82
N PHE A 622 19.18 16.88 8.73
CA PHE A 622 18.19 15.89 9.13
C PHE A 622 17.26 15.51 7.96
N THR A 623 16.73 16.50 7.23
CA THR A 623 15.85 16.28 6.07
C THR A 623 16.54 15.45 4.99
N GLU A 624 17.77 15.80 4.63
CA GLU A 624 18.57 15.07 3.63
C GLU A 624 18.85 13.62 4.08
N ALA A 625 19.16 13.40 5.37
CA ALA A 625 19.35 12.06 5.91
C ALA A 625 18.06 11.24 5.88
N PHE A 626 16.93 11.84 6.24
CA PHE A 626 15.64 11.19 6.19
C PHE A 626 15.26 10.79 4.76
N ILE A 627 15.41 11.71 3.79
CA ILE A 627 15.15 11.45 2.36
C ILE A 627 16.04 10.31 1.85
N GLN A 628 17.33 10.32 2.20
CA GLN A 628 18.25 9.26 1.80
C GLN A 628 17.83 7.90 2.36
N GLN A 629 17.51 7.82 3.64
CA GLN A 629 17.07 6.58 4.27
C GLN A 629 15.73 6.11 3.70
N TYR A 630 14.77 7.02 3.51
CA TYR A 630 13.48 6.67 2.94
C TYR A 630 13.63 6.11 1.51
N ASN A 631 14.25 6.88 0.62
CA ASN A 631 14.38 6.49 -0.77
C ASN A 631 15.15 5.17 -0.93
N ASN A 632 16.31 5.07 -0.28
CA ASN A 632 17.19 3.92 -0.48
C ASN A 632 16.58 2.64 0.10
N ASN A 633 15.95 2.69 1.27
CA ASN A 633 15.27 1.52 1.85
C ASN A 633 14.03 1.09 1.04
N ILE A 634 13.23 2.05 0.53
CA ILE A 634 12.09 1.72 -0.36
C ILE A 634 12.59 1.10 -1.67
N ILE A 635 13.62 1.66 -2.29
CA ILE A 635 14.17 1.16 -3.56
C ILE A 635 14.77 -0.24 -3.39
N SER A 636 15.56 -0.46 -2.33
CA SER A 636 16.21 -1.75 -2.06
C SER A 636 15.30 -2.80 -1.42
N ASN A 637 14.02 -2.46 -1.15
CA ASN A 637 13.09 -3.34 -0.44
C ASN A 637 13.57 -3.75 0.97
N SER A 638 14.24 -2.82 1.68
CA SER A 638 14.80 -3.01 3.02
C SER A 638 13.98 -2.30 4.10
N THR A 639 12.65 -2.29 3.96
CA THR A 639 11.69 -1.63 4.87
C THR A 639 11.11 -2.60 5.91
N HIS A 640 11.91 -3.52 6.38
CA HIS A 640 11.57 -4.51 7.42
C HIS A 640 12.81 -4.83 8.26
N PRO A 641 12.67 -5.34 9.50
CA PRO A 641 13.77 -5.80 10.34
C PRO A 641 14.61 -6.88 9.70
#